data_bfbec6757341115851edd4c67b8c00a4
#
_entry.id   bfbec6757341115851edd4c67b8c00a4
#
_cell.length_a   1.000
_cell.length_b   1.000
_cell.length_c   1.000
_cell.angle_alpha   90.00
_cell.angle_beta   90.00
_cell.angle_gamma   90.00
#
_symmetry.space_group_name_H-M   'P 1'
#
loop_
_entity.id
_entity.type
_entity.pdbx_description
1 polymer ?
#
loop_
_entity_poly.entity_id
_entity_poly.type
_entity_poly.pdbx_seq_one_letter_code
_entity_poly.pdbx_strand_id
1 'polypeptide(L)'
;MFLEKNRDRIEKDFEDFSRELPGKAEEIKKRMEALSPDIVIGMKYLYSNMPYSDVGNYTFDTYLDYVQQGIYLWENSPYVKNYPELYFLNYVLFHRTNDEEIKPCRTYFWKKIKDKVQGKAMVEAALEINHWCAGEVMYQGTDMRTGSALEIYRSGVGRCGEEAVFVVNVMRSAGIPARPVYVPRWSHCDDNHAWVEVWCDGDWHYLGACEPEAVLDKSWFTNAASRAMMIGSRWYDRAMPDEKVIGKDGMNRIINLLGKYAKTRWITITVEDLDGTPAAGAKVRAEVMNYGEFSPIAIMEADKNGCISFETGFGSLLICAVYDGAYGEKVIDTREDDHFTCTLGEEYEDELWVDFDMNAPEDTGRISWNITQEQEEENNRRIAAEAEHCRRKIEKFQPLWKRCLFGHTMKEVEPMMAVLSEKDRRDAFPEVLEGHYQEASVYREFNPDEIYIPYVWNPRVENEVLTRWRKKILGYFDKGQRDAFEADPKSIWTWIEENISVRNDKERLTAYTTPGAALELGIAGEKSHKVLFVAIARTLGIPARLNPADGAIEYWDGMRFVAVLEESRKESHLTVFAGEKGDWNYFQNWTIAVTDGRGYLTLDFSDRKWEAGKLELDIMPGDYRILTGNRLPNGNILGKRYDFHIEKDETKRVELELREYCLEEMFNRHSIPDSKLTDRAGNQVLVSKLTGKISGDAAKCENGMAERGILFWLEEDREPTVHILNEIMELKEKYEKIQKQIIFILRSEESLKNATLVKCLELLPEIQVYFHDFGKDKEMTARRMYVDSGKLPLMTITEGQCQGIFAAAGYSVGMADMLVRIFEA
;
A
#
# COMPACT_ATOMS: atom_id res chain seq x y z
N MET A 1 23.66 13.30 -29.93
CA MET A 1 24.45 12.46 -29.01
C MET A 1 23.54 12.02 -27.90
N PHE A 2 23.73 10.85 -27.37
CA PHE A 2 22.91 10.33 -26.26
C PHE A 2 23.18 11.14 -24.98
N LEU A 3 22.12 11.65 -24.35
CA LEU A 3 22.15 12.47 -23.13
C LEU A 3 23.06 13.68 -23.17
N GLU A 4 23.13 14.36 -24.31
CA GLU A 4 24.07 15.43 -24.54
C GLU A 4 23.94 16.62 -23.59
N LYS A 5 22.71 17.03 -23.29
CA LYS A 5 22.41 18.18 -22.42
C LYS A 5 22.75 17.97 -20.95
N ASN A 6 22.79 16.73 -20.49
CA ASN A 6 23.02 16.37 -19.09
C ASN A 6 24.39 15.72 -18.86
N ARG A 7 25.23 15.55 -19.89
CA ARG A 7 26.44 14.76 -19.78
C ARG A 7 27.40 15.25 -18.71
N ASP A 8 27.70 16.54 -18.70
CA ASP A 8 28.62 17.13 -17.70
C ASP A 8 28.10 17.01 -16.28
N ARG A 9 26.79 17.16 -16.10
CA ARG A 9 26.13 16.93 -14.80
C ARG A 9 26.25 15.48 -14.37
N ILE A 10 25.96 14.53 -15.24
CA ILE A 10 26.04 13.09 -14.94
C ILE A 10 27.49 12.70 -14.59
N GLU A 11 28.48 13.22 -15.28
CA GLU A 11 29.90 12.97 -14.94
C GLU A 11 30.23 13.46 -13.53
N LYS A 12 29.83 14.69 -13.19
CA LYS A 12 30.01 15.24 -11.84
C LYS A 12 29.26 14.44 -10.76
N ASP A 13 28.01 14.09 -11.01
CA ASP A 13 27.20 13.30 -10.08
C ASP A 13 27.83 11.93 -9.82
N PHE A 14 28.45 11.33 -10.84
CA PHE A 14 29.17 10.06 -10.70
C PHE A 14 30.51 10.21 -9.97
N GLU A 15 31.16 11.35 -10.07
CA GLU A 15 32.34 11.64 -9.24
C GLU A 15 31.96 11.74 -7.76
N ASP A 16 30.83 12.36 -7.43
CA ASP A 16 30.30 12.41 -6.06
C ASP A 16 29.98 11.00 -5.53
N PHE A 17 29.26 10.18 -6.31
CA PHE A 17 29.04 8.77 -5.99
C PHE A 17 30.36 8.02 -5.77
N SER A 18 31.36 8.24 -6.63
CA SER A 18 32.67 7.57 -6.54
C SER A 18 33.46 7.94 -5.28
N ARG A 19 33.25 9.14 -4.74
CA ARG A 19 33.86 9.55 -3.46
C ARG A 19 33.19 8.91 -2.25
N GLU A 20 31.87 8.71 -2.32
CA GLU A 20 31.10 8.10 -1.22
C GLU A 20 31.26 6.58 -1.13
N LEU A 21 31.39 5.89 -2.28
CA LEU A 21 31.55 4.43 -2.39
C LEU A 21 32.78 4.07 -3.25
N PRO A 22 34.02 4.40 -2.84
CA PRO A 22 35.21 4.30 -3.70
C PRO A 22 35.51 2.87 -4.16
N GLY A 23 35.36 1.86 -3.29
CA GLY A 23 35.59 0.46 -3.66
C GLY A 23 34.60 -0.04 -4.72
N LYS A 24 33.33 0.28 -4.55
CA LYS A 24 32.28 -0.13 -5.49
C LYS A 24 32.39 0.65 -6.82
N ALA A 25 32.72 1.93 -6.75
CA ALA A 25 32.92 2.75 -7.94
C ALA A 25 34.11 2.25 -8.78
N GLU A 26 35.17 1.77 -8.17
CA GLU A 26 36.31 1.16 -8.87
C GLU A 26 35.90 -0.12 -9.63
N GLU A 27 35.15 -1.00 -8.97
CA GLU A 27 34.57 -2.20 -9.61
C GLU A 27 33.72 -1.84 -10.82
N ILE A 28 32.82 -0.84 -10.66
CA ILE A 28 31.92 -0.37 -11.70
C ILE A 28 32.71 0.25 -12.88
N LYS A 29 33.68 1.10 -12.60
CA LYS A 29 34.56 1.74 -13.61
C LYS A 29 35.27 0.68 -14.46
N LYS A 30 35.84 -0.32 -13.81
CA LYS A 30 36.54 -1.42 -14.50
C LYS A 30 35.58 -2.18 -15.45
N ARG A 31 34.33 -2.37 -15.07
CA ARG A 31 33.34 -3.00 -15.94
C ARG A 31 32.92 -2.09 -17.11
N MET A 32 33.02 -0.78 -16.98
CA MET A 32 32.69 0.20 -18.00
C MET A 32 33.79 0.35 -19.08
N GLU A 33 35.04 -0.01 -18.80
CA GLU A 33 36.20 0.22 -19.69
C GLU A 33 36.03 -0.31 -21.12
N ALA A 34 35.31 -1.44 -21.27
CA ALA A 34 35.09 -2.07 -22.57
C ALA A 34 33.77 -1.68 -23.25
N LEU A 35 33.00 -0.77 -22.68
CA LEU A 35 31.66 -0.40 -23.15
C LEU A 35 31.71 0.89 -24.01
N SER A 36 30.66 1.03 -24.84
CA SER A 36 30.54 2.27 -25.66
C SER A 36 30.30 3.51 -24.78
N PRO A 37 30.73 4.71 -25.22
CA PRO A 37 30.53 5.94 -24.45
C PRO A 37 29.08 6.24 -24.06
N ASP A 38 28.11 5.82 -24.87
CA ASP A 38 26.68 6.00 -24.59
C ASP A 38 26.18 5.05 -23.52
N ILE A 39 26.69 3.82 -23.47
CA ILE A 39 26.41 2.89 -22.34
C ILE A 39 27.04 3.43 -21.07
N VAL A 40 28.29 3.88 -21.12
CA VAL A 40 28.99 4.41 -19.94
C VAL A 40 28.24 5.57 -19.31
N ILE A 41 27.79 6.55 -20.11
CA ILE A 41 27.04 7.69 -19.55
C ILE A 41 25.71 7.31 -18.97
N GLY A 42 24.98 6.37 -19.61
CA GLY A 42 23.73 5.83 -19.06
C GLY A 42 23.92 5.08 -17.74
N MET A 43 24.97 4.25 -17.62
CA MET A 43 25.33 3.57 -16.38
C MET A 43 25.72 4.55 -15.27
N LYS A 44 26.53 5.57 -15.59
CA LYS A 44 26.87 6.63 -14.64
C LYS A 44 25.64 7.34 -14.11
N TYR A 45 24.68 7.64 -14.99
CA TYR A 45 23.40 8.22 -14.59
C TYR A 45 22.66 7.35 -13.58
N LEU A 46 22.51 6.05 -13.86
CA LEU A 46 21.81 5.14 -12.96
C LEU A 46 22.50 5.07 -11.59
N TYR A 47 23.79 4.79 -11.55
CA TYR A 47 24.55 4.67 -10.28
C TYR A 47 24.58 5.95 -9.45
N SER A 48 24.53 7.12 -10.08
CA SER A 48 24.51 8.40 -9.38
C SER A 48 23.17 8.70 -8.69
N ASN A 49 22.07 8.12 -9.19
CA ASN A 49 20.72 8.46 -8.76
C ASN A 49 19.99 7.31 -8.03
N MET A 50 20.57 6.10 -8.00
CA MET A 50 19.96 4.96 -7.32
C MET A 50 20.27 4.94 -5.83
N PRO A 51 19.35 4.38 -4.99
CA PRO A 51 19.62 4.09 -3.59
C PRO A 51 20.81 3.14 -3.41
N TYR A 52 21.53 3.25 -2.30
CA TYR A 52 22.68 2.37 -2.05
C TYR A 52 22.28 0.91 -1.87
N SER A 53 21.07 0.65 -1.36
CA SER A 53 20.47 -0.69 -1.42
C SER A 53 20.50 -1.29 -2.83
N ASP A 54 20.17 -0.51 -3.86
CA ASP A 54 20.23 -0.98 -5.25
C ASP A 54 21.65 -1.27 -5.71
N VAL A 55 22.62 -0.44 -5.31
CA VAL A 55 24.04 -0.66 -5.65
C VAL A 55 24.55 -2.02 -5.12
N GLY A 56 24.09 -2.42 -3.94
CA GLY A 56 24.51 -3.68 -3.30
C GLY A 56 23.67 -4.88 -3.66
N ASN A 57 22.35 -4.69 -3.81
CA ASN A 57 21.40 -5.80 -4.02
C ASN A 57 21.46 -6.38 -5.43
N TYR A 58 21.85 -5.58 -6.44
CA TYR A 58 21.76 -6.00 -7.84
C TYR A 58 23.10 -5.90 -8.56
N THR A 59 23.23 -6.69 -9.62
CA THR A 59 24.46 -6.75 -10.40
C THR A 59 24.52 -5.64 -11.48
N PHE A 60 25.70 -5.33 -11.94
CA PHE A 60 25.92 -4.41 -13.06
C PHE A 60 25.08 -4.79 -14.31
N ASP A 61 24.98 -6.09 -14.60
CA ASP A 61 24.25 -6.58 -15.78
C ASP A 61 22.74 -6.35 -15.68
N THR A 62 22.20 -6.27 -14.45
CA THR A 62 20.82 -5.88 -14.24
C THR A 62 20.52 -4.51 -14.83
N TYR A 63 21.40 -3.55 -14.60
CA TYR A 63 21.21 -2.16 -15.06
C TYR A 63 21.54 -1.98 -16.53
N LEU A 64 22.40 -2.86 -17.08
CA LEU A 64 22.80 -2.81 -18.47
C LEU A 64 21.62 -2.98 -19.44
N ASP A 65 20.62 -3.84 -19.10
CA ASP A 65 19.38 -3.98 -19.90
C ASP A 65 18.61 -2.66 -20.01
N TYR A 66 18.51 -1.93 -18.90
CA TYR A 66 17.81 -0.62 -18.86
C TYR A 66 18.52 0.41 -19.74
N VAL A 67 19.84 0.48 -19.66
CA VAL A 67 20.65 1.42 -20.45
C VAL A 67 20.62 1.04 -21.94
N GLN A 68 20.80 -0.22 -22.28
CA GLN A 68 20.76 -0.69 -23.67
C GLN A 68 19.39 -0.43 -24.32
N GLN A 69 18.31 -0.72 -23.61
CA GLN A 69 16.96 -0.41 -24.08
C GLN A 69 16.77 1.12 -24.18
N GLY A 70 17.28 1.89 -23.23
CA GLY A 70 17.23 3.36 -23.27
C GLY A 70 17.92 3.93 -24.51
N ILE A 71 19.10 3.46 -24.86
CA ILE A 71 19.83 3.86 -26.08
C ILE A 71 19.03 3.47 -27.34
N TYR A 72 18.54 2.24 -27.39
CA TYR A 72 17.70 1.79 -28.50
C TYR A 72 16.49 2.71 -28.72
N LEU A 73 15.80 3.08 -27.63
CA LEU A 73 14.65 3.99 -27.67
C LEU A 73 15.02 5.40 -28.09
N TRP A 74 16.16 5.90 -27.60
CA TRP A 74 16.68 7.22 -27.98
C TRP A 74 16.90 7.35 -29.49
N GLU A 75 17.38 6.29 -30.11
CA GLU A 75 17.67 6.24 -31.55
C GLU A 75 16.43 5.92 -32.40
N ASN A 76 15.53 5.10 -31.93
CA ASN A 76 14.50 4.47 -32.76
C ASN A 76 13.06 4.80 -32.37
N SER A 77 12.78 5.26 -31.13
CA SER A 77 11.41 5.58 -30.73
C SER A 77 10.94 6.89 -31.34
N PRO A 78 9.72 6.92 -31.96
CA PRO A 78 9.16 8.16 -32.49
C PRO A 78 8.77 9.14 -31.37
N TYR A 79 8.64 8.68 -30.14
CA TYR A 79 8.13 9.45 -29.01
C TYR A 79 9.21 10.27 -28.30
N VAL A 80 10.45 9.75 -28.21
CA VAL A 80 11.53 10.30 -27.38
C VAL A 80 11.88 11.75 -27.71
N LYS A 81 11.68 12.19 -28.94
CA LYS A 81 11.96 13.59 -29.38
C LYS A 81 10.89 14.60 -28.95
N ASN A 82 9.76 14.12 -28.41
CA ASN A 82 8.58 14.95 -28.16
C ASN A 82 8.50 15.44 -26.70
N TYR A 83 9.50 15.13 -25.85
CA TYR A 83 9.51 15.52 -24.46
C TYR A 83 10.92 15.87 -23.95
N PRO A 84 11.07 16.56 -22.79
CA PRO A 84 12.37 16.98 -22.26
C PRO A 84 13.28 15.77 -21.95
N GLU A 85 14.60 15.94 -22.18
CA GLU A 85 15.61 14.93 -21.85
C GLU A 85 15.58 14.52 -20.37
N LEU A 86 15.25 15.44 -19.46
CA LEU A 86 15.10 15.15 -18.04
C LEU A 86 13.97 14.15 -17.76
N TYR A 87 12.88 14.18 -18.54
CA TYR A 87 11.80 13.18 -18.45
C TYR A 87 12.25 11.83 -19.01
N PHE A 88 13.06 11.84 -20.07
CA PHE A 88 13.69 10.60 -20.53
C PHE A 88 14.55 9.97 -19.44
N LEU A 89 15.40 10.74 -18.81
CA LEU A 89 16.27 10.28 -17.73
C LEU A 89 15.45 9.69 -16.58
N ASN A 90 14.51 10.44 -16.02
CA ASN A 90 13.81 10.06 -14.81
C ASN A 90 12.66 9.05 -15.04
N TYR A 91 11.95 9.14 -16.18
CA TYR A 91 10.71 8.42 -16.43
C TYR A 91 10.74 7.43 -17.60
N VAL A 92 11.91 7.23 -18.24
CA VAL A 92 12.12 6.20 -19.26
C VAL A 92 13.37 5.39 -18.94
N LEU A 93 14.52 6.03 -18.77
CA LEU A 93 15.81 5.36 -18.56
C LEU A 93 15.93 4.78 -17.14
N PHE A 94 15.52 5.53 -16.12
CA PHE A 94 15.66 5.12 -14.72
C PHE A 94 14.99 3.78 -14.46
N HIS A 95 15.69 2.88 -13.77
CA HIS A 95 15.28 1.49 -13.60
C HIS A 95 14.10 1.32 -12.62
N ARG A 96 14.04 2.13 -11.55
CA ARG A 96 13.09 1.98 -10.46
C ARG A 96 11.79 2.72 -10.72
N THR A 97 10.70 2.12 -10.30
CA THR A 97 9.35 2.69 -10.33
C THR A 97 8.88 3.01 -8.93
N ASN A 98 8.97 2.06 -8.01
CA ASN A 98 8.58 2.16 -6.61
C ASN A 98 9.63 1.48 -5.70
N ASP A 99 9.25 0.53 -4.87
CA ASP A 99 10.08 -0.29 -3.98
C ASP A 99 10.19 -1.75 -4.43
N GLU A 100 9.83 -2.00 -5.67
CA GLU A 100 9.85 -3.30 -6.29
C GLU A 100 11.25 -3.96 -6.33
N GLU A 101 11.26 -5.27 -6.37
CA GLU A 101 12.46 -6.01 -6.77
C GLU A 101 12.84 -5.68 -8.21
N ILE A 102 14.12 -5.38 -8.47
CA ILE A 102 14.60 -5.00 -9.80
C ILE A 102 15.07 -6.23 -10.58
N LYS A 103 14.49 -6.42 -11.76
CA LYS A 103 14.90 -7.44 -12.73
C LYS A 103 14.97 -6.85 -14.13
N PRO A 104 15.92 -7.31 -14.99
CA PRO A 104 15.97 -6.89 -16.38
C PRO A 104 14.64 -7.17 -17.08
N CYS A 105 13.91 -6.15 -17.49
CA CYS A 105 12.55 -6.30 -18.00
C CYS A 105 12.25 -5.47 -19.26
N ARG A 106 13.00 -4.38 -19.51
CA ARG A 106 12.64 -3.41 -20.54
C ARG A 106 12.72 -3.99 -21.95
N THR A 107 13.81 -4.66 -22.28
CA THR A 107 13.95 -5.36 -23.56
C THR A 107 12.92 -6.48 -23.71
N TYR A 108 12.59 -7.17 -22.62
CA TYR A 108 11.59 -8.24 -22.66
C TYR A 108 10.20 -7.70 -23.00
N PHE A 109 9.73 -6.65 -22.31
CA PHE A 109 8.41 -6.07 -22.55
C PHE A 109 8.32 -5.42 -23.92
N TRP A 110 9.39 -4.71 -24.36
CA TRP A 110 9.42 -4.16 -25.70
C TRP A 110 9.11 -5.20 -26.78
N LYS A 111 9.74 -6.39 -26.70
CA LYS A 111 9.48 -7.49 -27.64
C LYS A 111 8.02 -7.95 -27.65
N LYS A 112 7.28 -7.76 -26.55
CA LYS A 112 5.86 -8.15 -26.42
C LYS A 112 4.91 -7.12 -27.03
N ILE A 113 5.25 -5.83 -26.96
CA ILE A 113 4.32 -4.74 -27.30
C ILE A 113 4.64 -4.01 -28.59
N LYS A 114 5.87 -4.13 -29.14
CA LYS A 114 6.33 -3.34 -30.29
C LYS A 114 5.35 -3.34 -31.47
N ASP A 115 4.80 -4.52 -31.82
CA ASP A 115 3.89 -4.67 -32.95
C ASP A 115 2.49 -4.05 -32.66
N LYS A 116 2.13 -3.86 -31.39
CA LYS A 116 0.88 -3.25 -30.96
C LYS A 116 0.91 -1.74 -31.00
N VAL A 117 2.09 -1.14 -30.82
CA VAL A 117 2.27 0.32 -30.76
C VAL A 117 2.84 0.91 -32.04
N GLN A 118 3.25 0.07 -32.99
CA GLN A 118 3.84 0.52 -34.24
C GLN A 118 2.87 1.42 -35.03
N GLY A 119 3.34 2.64 -35.38
CA GLY A 119 2.57 3.62 -36.16
C GLY A 119 1.49 4.36 -35.40
N LYS A 120 1.29 4.09 -34.09
CA LYS A 120 0.30 4.77 -33.25
C LYS A 120 0.85 6.11 -32.73
N ALA A 121 -0.05 7.09 -32.56
CA ALA A 121 0.26 8.28 -31.76
C ALA A 121 0.50 7.90 -30.30
N MET A 122 1.14 8.76 -29.51
CA MET A 122 1.57 8.41 -28.12
C MET A 122 0.37 8.09 -27.23
N VAL A 123 -0.73 8.85 -27.29
CA VAL A 123 -1.98 8.57 -26.57
C VAL A 123 -2.56 7.22 -26.96
N GLU A 124 -2.66 6.93 -28.25
CA GLU A 124 -3.20 5.65 -28.73
C GLU A 124 -2.31 4.47 -28.30
N ALA A 125 -1.00 4.66 -28.30
CA ALA A 125 -0.04 3.65 -27.85
C ALA A 125 -0.15 3.42 -26.34
N ALA A 126 -0.35 4.45 -25.53
CA ALA A 126 -0.55 4.33 -24.09
C ALA A 126 -1.84 3.56 -23.75
N LEU A 127 -2.96 3.89 -24.40
CA LEU A 127 -4.21 3.15 -24.24
C LEU A 127 -4.08 1.67 -24.66
N GLU A 128 -3.43 1.40 -25.79
CA GLU A 128 -3.20 0.05 -26.28
C GLU A 128 -2.30 -0.77 -25.35
N ILE A 129 -1.26 -0.15 -24.78
CA ILE A 129 -0.40 -0.79 -23.78
C ILE A 129 -1.20 -1.14 -22.54
N ASN A 130 -2.07 -0.24 -22.05
CA ASN A 130 -2.86 -0.51 -20.85
C ASN A 130 -3.87 -1.65 -21.09
N HIS A 131 -4.48 -1.72 -22.26
CA HIS A 131 -5.28 -2.86 -22.67
C HIS A 131 -4.49 -4.16 -22.69
N TRP A 132 -3.27 -4.14 -23.26
CA TRP A 132 -2.41 -5.33 -23.23
C TRP A 132 -2.08 -5.73 -21.79
N CYS A 133 -1.78 -4.76 -20.91
CA CYS A 133 -1.49 -5.01 -19.50
C CYS A 133 -2.67 -5.65 -18.77
N ALA A 134 -3.90 -5.18 -19.00
CA ALA A 134 -5.12 -5.77 -18.43
C ALA A 134 -5.36 -7.23 -18.88
N GLY A 135 -4.90 -7.58 -20.08
CA GLY A 135 -4.92 -8.98 -20.54
C GLY A 135 -3.84 -9.87 -19.88
N GLU A 136 -2.86 -9.26 -19.23
CA GLU A 136 -1.73 -10.00 -18.65
C GLU A 136 -1.72 -10.02 -17.12
N VAL A 137 -2.31 -9.03 -16.46
CA VAL A 137 -2.34 -8.89 -15.00
C VAL A 137 -3.73 -8.43 -14.57
N MET A 138 -4.22 -9.02 -13.49
CA MET A 138 -5.50 -8.72 -12.85
C MET A 138 -5.26 -8.37 -11.38
N TYR A 139 -6.08 -7.47 -10.84
CA TYR A 139 -6.00 -7.11 -9.43
C TYR A 139 -6.23 -8.32 -8.50
N GLN A 140 -5.35 -8.46 -7.53
CA GLN A 140 -5.52 -9.34 -6.38
C GLN A 140 -4.80 -8.75 -5.17
N GLY A 141 -5.50 -8.64 -4.04
CA GLY A 141 -4.87 -8.30 -2.75
C GLY A 141 -3.77 -9.30 -2.42
N THR A 142 -2.61 -8.80 -2.04
CA THR A 142 -1.42 -9.58 -1.69
C THR A 142 -0.74 -8.97 -0.46
N ASP A 143 0.34 -9.59 0.03
CA ASP A 143 1.16 -9.00 1.10
C ASP A 143 1.82 -7.66 0.67
N MET A 144 2.39 -6.94 1.64
CA MET A 144 2.92 -5.59 1.44
C MET A 144 4.17 -5.51 0.56
N ARG A 145 4.89 -6.61 0.36
CA ARG A 145 6.08 -6.65 -0.50
C ARG A 145 5.70 -6.37 -1.97
N THR A 146 6.46 -5.55 -2.66
CA THR A 146 6.25 -5.28 -4.09
C THR A 146 7.12 -6.20 -4.94
N GLY A 147 6.49 -7.03 -5.76
CA GLY A 147 7.17 -7.92 -6.71
C GLY A 147 7.83 -7.16 -7.86
N SER A 148 8.76 -7.83 -8.58
CA SER A 148 9.29 -7.27 -9.82
C SER A 148 8.23 -7.26 -10.93
N ALA A 149 8.35 -6.32 -11.88
CA ALA A 149 7.44 -6.25 -13.03
C ALA A 149 7.37 -7.58 -13.81
N LEU A 150 8.44 -8.38 -13.84
CA LEU A 150 8.46 -9.69 -14.49
C LEU A 150 7.72 -10.76 -13.69
N GLU A 151 7.81 -10.76 -12.35
CA GLU A 151 7.05 -11.69 -11.51
C GLU A 151 5.57 -11.38 -11.54
N ILE A 152 5.20 -10.10 -11.45
CA ILE A 152 3.80 -9.65 -11.58
C ILE A 152 3.24 -10.11 -12.94
N TYR A 153 3.95 -9.83 -14.03
CA TYR A 153 3.58 -10.32 -15.36
C TYR A 153 3.45 -11.85 -15.40
N ARG A 154 4.39 -12.58 -14.81
CA ARG A 154 4.41 -14.04 -14.85
C ARG A 154 3.27 -14.68 -14.06
N SER A 155 2.99 -14.15 -12.86
CA SER A 155 1.91 -14.64 -11.99
C SER A 155 0.53 -14.26 -12.51
N GLY A 156 0.43 -13.13 -13.22
CA GLY A 156 -0.83 -12.58 -13.73
C GLY A 156 -1.65 -11.85 -12.67
N VAL A 157 -1.10 -11.59 -11.48
CA VAL A 157 -1.81 -10.93 -10.39
C VAL A 157 -0.90 -9.94 -9.66
N GLY A 158 -1.52 -8.87 -9.13
CA GLY A 158 -0.87 -7.88 -8.29
C GLY A 158 -1.88 -6.98 -7.59
N ARG A 159 -1.45 -6.31 -6.49
CA ARG A 159 -2.21 -5.21 -5.91
C ARG A 159 -2.01 -3.93 -6.72
N CYS A 160 -2.80 -2.89 -6.50
CA CYS A 160 -2.75 -1.63 -7.29
C CYS A 160 -1.35 -1.04 -7.48
N GLY A 161 -0.51 -1.03 -6.42
CA GLY A 161 0.88 -0.58 -6.52
C GLY A 161 1.76 -1.48 -7.40
N GLU A 162 1.49 -2.78 -7.46
CA GLU A 162 2.18 -3.74 -8.33
C GLU A 162 1.72 -3.64 -9.77
N GLU A 163 0.42 -3.45 -10.01
CA GLU A 163 -0.10 -3.16 -11.34
C GLU A 163 0.49 -1.86 -11.89
N ALA A 164 0.62 -0.83 -11.05
CA ALA A 164 1.30 0.41 -11.43
C ALA A 164 2.78 0.19 -11.79
N VAL A 165 3.53 -0.62 -11.00
CA VAL A 165 4.91 -1.02 -11.32
C VAL A 165 4.98 -1.72 -12.67
N PHE A 166 4.08 -2.65 -12.93
CA PHE A 166 4.05 -3.39 -14.20
C PHE A 166 3.78 -2.45 -15.38
N VAL A 167 2.69 -1.66 -15.34
CA VAL A 167 2.28 -0.76 -16.42
C VAL A 167 3.36 0.29 -16.70
N VAL A 168 3.93 0.92 -15.66
CA VAL A 168 5.02 1.91 -15.83
C VAL A 168 6.23 1.29 -16.54
N ASN A 169 6.63 0.07 -16.17
CA ASN A 169 7.75 -0.61 -16.83
C ASN A 169 7.44 -0.92 -18.30
N VAL A 170 6.22 -1.30 -18.63
CA VAL A 170 5.80 -1.56 -20.01
C VAL A 170 5.76 -0.26 -20.82
N MET A 171 5.19 0.84 -20.29
CA MET A 171 5.16 2.16 -20.94
C MET A 171 6.59 2.65 -21.23
N ARG A 172 7.45 2.61 -20.22
CA ARG A 172 8.86 3.02 -20.35
C ARG A 172 9.61 2.16 -21.37
N SER A 173 9.25 0.88 -21.54
CA SER A 173 9.88 0.01 -22.56
C SER A 173 9.55 0.41 -23.99
N ALA A 174 8.50 1.18 -24.21
CA ALA A 174 8.12 1.78 -25.51
C ALA A 174 8.69 3.20 -25.71
N GLY A 175 9.32 3.77 -24.70
CA GLY A 175 9.81 5.14 -24.71
C GLY A 175 8.73 6.19 -24.39
N ILE A 176 7.64 5.79 -23.74
CA ILE A 176 6.62 6.68 -23.21
C ILE A 176 7.00 6.99 -21.75
N PRO A 177 7.23 8.27 -21.38
CA PRO A 177 7.48 8.62 -19.98
C PRO A 177 6.27 8.26 -19.13
N ALA A 178 6.49 7.49 -18.08
CA ALA A 178 5.46 7.05 -17.18
C ALA A 178 5.94 7.05 -15.72
N ARG A 179 5.05 7.40 -14.81
CA ARG A 179 5.31 7.44 -13.38
C ARG A 179 4.18 6.82 -12.57
N PRO A 180 4.49 6.19 -11.43
CA PRO A 180 3.46 5.80 -10.49
C PRO A 180 2.92 7.05 -9.80
N VAL A 181 1.63 7.07 -9.55
CA VAL A 181 0.93 8.08 -8.77
C VAL A 181 0.23 7.39 -7.63
N TYR A 182 0.21 7.99 -6.46
CA TYR A 182 -0.42 7.36 -5.29
C TYR A 182 -1.04 8.38 -4.34
N VAL A 183 -2.12 7.96 -3.72
CA VAL A 183 -2.63 8.55 -2.49
C VAL A 183 -2.11 7.70 -1.35
N PRO A 184 -1.23 8.23 -0.48
CA PRO A 184 -0.66 7.43 0.62
C PRO A 184 -1.74 6.96 1.59
N ARG A 185 -2.72 7.81 1.87
CA ARG A 185 -3.91 7.54 2.68
C ARG A 185 -5.06 8.42 2.22
N TRP A 186 -6.24 7.82 2.05
CA TRP A 186 -7.46 8.59 1.84
C TRP A 186 -7.91 9.22 3.16
N SER A 187 -8.46 10.42 3.10
CA SER A 187 -9.09 11.06 4.25
C SER A 187 -10.54 10.62 4.46
N HIS A 188 -11.21 10.18 3.39
CA HIS A 188 -12.63 9.84 3.39
C HIS A 188 -12.93 8.34 3.56
N CYS A 189 -11.93 7.48 3.51
CA CYS A 189 -12.05 6.04 3.72
C CYS A 189 -10.72 5.45 4.19
N ASP A 190 -10.75 4.25 4.78
CA ASP A 190 -9.57 3.59 5.32
C ASP A 190 -8.86 2.78 4.23
N ASP A 191 -8.14 3.46 3.34
CA ASP A 191 -7.38 2.85 2.26
C ASP A 191 -6.30 3.79 1.71
N ASN A 192 -5.54 3.27 0.76
CA ASN A 192 -4.65 3.98 -0.14
C ASN A 192 -4.95 3.53 -1.58
N HIS A 193 -4.40 4.20 -2.57
CA HIS A 193 -4.49 3.73 -3.96
C HIS A 193 -3.27 4.18 -4.77
N ALA A 194 -2.95 3.40 -5.81
CA ALA A 194 -1.89 3.72 -6.76
C ALA A 194 -2.36 3.49 -8.20
N TRP A 195 -1.95 4.39 -9.08
CA TRP A 195 -2.22 4.34 -10.52
C TRP A 195 -1.03 4.86 -11.33
N VAL A 196 -1.24 5.21 -12.57
CA VAL A 196 -0.16 5.63 -13.48
C VAL A 196 -0.49 6.96 -14.13
N GLU A 197 0.51 7.82 -14.28
CA GLU A 197 0.50 8.92 -15.24
C GLU A 197 1.48 8.63 -16.39
N VAL A 198 1.09 9.03 -17.59
CA VAL A 198 1.88 8.98 -18.82
C VAL A 198 1.99 10.38 -19.41
N TRP A 199 3.17 10.72 -19.93
CA TRP A 199 3.39 11.97 -20.65
C TRP A 199 2.99 11.81 -22.11
N CYS A 200 1.93 12.51 -22.54
CA CYS A 200 1.45 12.50 -23.91
C CYS A 200 1.10 13.92 -24.34
N ASP A 201 1.41 14.28 -25.59
CA ASP A 201 1.00 15.53 -26.24
C ASP A 201 1.31 16.83 -25.46
N GLY A 202 2.34 16.77 -24.62
CA GLY A 202 2.86 17.94 -23.89
C GLY A 202 2.39 18.07 -22.45
N ASP A 203 1.62 17.11 -21.93
CA ASP A 203 1.18 17.07 -20.53
C ASP A 203 1.15 15.64 -19.95
N TRP A 204 0.98 15.55 -18.64
CA TRP A 204 0.74 14.30 -17.92
C TRP A 204 -0.76 13.95 -17.94
N HIS A 205 -1.07 12.71 -18.25
CA HIS A 205 -2.41 12.15 -18.26
C HIS A 205 -2.46 10.90 -17.40
N TYR A 206 -3.54 10.70 -16.64
CA TYR A 206 -3.66 9.51 -15.80
C TYR A 206 -4.46 8.39 -16.44
N LEU A 207 -4.22 7.18 -15.97
CA LEU A 207 -4.97 5.97 -16.28
C LEU A 207 -4.92 4.99 -15.11
N GLY A 208 -5.95 4.18 -14.93
CA GLY A 208 -5.93 3.05 -14.00
C GLY A 208 -4.96 1.97 -14.51
N ALA A 209 -4.08 1.49 -13.65
CA ALA A 209 -3.11 0.47 -14.02
C ALA A 209 -3.81 -0.87 -14.26
N CYS A 210 -3.62 -1.48 -15.43
CA CYS A 210 -4.36 -2.67 -15.87
C CYS A 210 -5.89 -2.48 -15.93
N GLU A 211 -6.37 -1.24 -15.92
CA GLU A 211 -7.77 -0.86 -15.96
C GLU A 211 -8.02 0.07 -17.14
N PRO A 212 -8.08 -0.45 -18.37
CA PRO A 212 -8.19 0.37 -19.55
C PRO A 212 -9.58 1.04 -19.66
N GLU A 213 -9.53 2.32 -20.01
CA GLU A 213 -10.68 3.13 -20.37
C GLU A 213 -10.58 3.57 -21.83
N ALA A 214 -11.68 4.03 -22.42
CA ALA A 214 -11.70 4.47 -23.80
C ALA A 214 -10.86 5.75 -24.04
N VAL A 215 -10.58 6.50 -23.01
CA VAL A 215 -9.80 7.75 -23.02
C VAL A 215 -8.90 7.84 -21.80
N LEU A 216 -7.85 8.66 -21.89
CA LEU A 216 -7.05 9.04 -20.71
C LEU A 216 -7.86 9.98 -19.80
N ASP A 217 -7.38 10.18 -18.58
CA ASP A 217 -8.00 11.02 -17.55
C ASP A 217 -9.40 10.55 -17.11
N LYS A 218 -9.67 9.25 -17.28
CA LYS A 218 -10.87 8.57 -16.80
C LYS A 218 -10.47 7.31 -16.02
N SER A 219 -11.06 7.12 -14.85
CA SER A 219 -10.97 5.87 -14.09
C SER A 219 -12.06 5.83 -13.02
N TRP A 220 -12.31 4.65 -12.42
CA TRP A 220 -13.25 4.48 -11.32
C TRP A 220 -12.90 5.35 -10.10
N PHE A 221 -11.60 5.57 -9.84
CA PHE A 221 -11.12 6.37 -8.70
C PHE A 221 -11.15 7.88 -8.94
N THR A 222 -11.50 8.37 -10.12
CA THR A 222 -11.49 9.83 -10.45
C THR A 222 -12.19 10.67 -9.40
N ASN A 223 -13.36 10.22 -8.92
CA ASN A 223 -14.11 10.93 -7.90
C ASN A 223 -13.44 10.84 -6.51
N ALA A 224 -12.89 9.66 -6.15
CA ALA A 224 -12.13 9.50 -4.91
C ALA A 224 -10.87 10.39 -4.90
N ALA A 225 -10.17 10.49 -6.04
CA ALA A 225 -9.00 11.35 -6.20
C ALA A 225 -9.34 12.84 -5.98
N SER A 226 -10.54 13.29 -6.35
CA SER A 226 -10.99 14.67 -6.11
C SER A 226 -11.22 14.99 -4.61
N ARG A 227 -11.24 13.97 -3.76
CA ARG A 227 -11.39 14.07 -2.30
C ARG A 227 -10.09 13.80 -1.54
N ALA A 228 -8.98 13.69 -2.23
CA ALA A 228 -7.69 13.47 -1.58
C ALA A 228 -7.19 14.75 -0.90
N MET A 229 -6.47 14.59 0.23
CA MET A 229 -5.70 15.65 0.85
C MET A 229 -4.29 15.76 0.27
N MET A 230 -3.78 14.69 -0.33
CA MET A 230 -2.48 14.63 -0.99
C MET A 230 -2.46 13.54 -2.06
N ILE A 231 -1.88 13.86 -3.22
CA ILE A 231 -1.55 12.92 -4.28
C ILE A 231 -0.10 13.13 -4.65
N GLY A 232 0.68 12.06 -4.62
CA GLY A 232 2.11 12.14 -4.82
C GLY A 232 2.63 11.28 -5.95
N SER A 233 3.84 11.60 -6.40
CA SER A 233 4.67 10.74 -7.22
C SER A 233 6.13 10.87 -6.80
N ARG A 234 7.02 10.09 -7.42
CA ARG A 234 8.42 10.06 -7.05
C ARG A 234 9.29 10.66 -8.12
N TRP A 235 10.33 11.35 -7.66
CA TRP A 235 11.38 11.93 -8.50
C TRP A 235 12.73 11.38 -8.04
N TYR A 236 13.45 10.75 -8.93
CA TYR A 236 14.69 10.03 -8.61
C TYR A 236 15.96 10.80 -9.01
N ASP A 237 15.88 11.67 -10.00
CA ASP A 237 17.03 12.45 -10.50
C ASP A 237 17.51 13.47 -9.45
N ARG A 238 18.82 13.70 -9.38
CA ARG A 238 19.42 14.72 -8.51
C ARG A 238 19.06 16.15 -8.94
N ALA A 239 18.79 16.39 -10.23
CA ALA A 239 18.24 17.66 -10.66
C ALA A 239 16.86 17.89 -10.00
N MET A 240 16.56 19.15 -9.67
CA MET A 240 15.26 19.47 -9.08
C MET A 240 14.14 19.32 -10.12
N PRO A 241 12.99 18.75 -9.73
CA PRO A 241 11.82 18.75 -10.60
C PRO A 241 11.24 20.16 -10.74
N ASP A 242 10.47 20.35 -11.81
CA ASP A 242 9.67 21.57 -11.98
C ASP A 242 8.42 21.54 -11.08
N GLU A 243 7.98 20.35 -10.67
CA GLU A 243 6.88 20.14 -9.76
C GLU A 243 7.26 20.42 -8.30
N LYS A 244 6.25 20.66 -7.46
CA LYS A 244 6.43 21.00 -6.04
C LYS A 244 6.84 19.78 -5.23
N VAL A 245 7.95 19.89 -4.50
CA VAL A 245 8.44 18.86 -3.57
C VAL A 245 7.76 19.04 -2.21
N ILE A 246 7.20 17.96 -1.68
CA ILE A 246 6.50 17.89 -0.40
C ILE A 246 7.14 16.91 0.59
N GLY A 247 8.30 16.38 0.25
CA GLY A 247 9.03 15.48 1.13
C GLY A 247 10.17 14.77 0.44
N LYS A 248 10.87 13.98 1.26
CA LYS A 248 11.94 13.09 0.83
C LYS A 248 11.70 11.69 1.39
N ASP A 249 12.06 10.69 0.60
CA ASP A 249 12.14 9.29 1.01
C ASP A 249 13.58 8.85 0.72
N GLY A 250 14.46 9.06 1.69
CA GLY A 250 15.90 8.91 1.51
C GLY A 250 16.44 9.83 0.42
N MET A 251 16.99 9.25 -0.66
CA MET A 251 17.51 10.01 -1.80
C MET A 251 16.41 10.61 -2.69
N ASN A 252 15.22 10.04 -2.68
CA ASN A 252 14.17 10.41 -3.60
C ASN A 252 13.36 11.60 -3.09
N ARG A 253 12.79 12.37 -4.00
CA ARG A 253 11.85 13.43 -3.67
C ARG A 253 10.43 12.97 -3.93
N ILE A 254 9.50 13.43 -3.10
CA ILE A 254 8.08 13.25 -3.30
C ILE A 254 7.53 14.55 -3.87
N ILE A 255 6.88 14.47 -5.03
CA ILE A 255 6.28 15.62 -5.72
C ILE A 255 4.77 15.61 -5.53
N ASN A 256 4.20 16.80 -5.38
CA ASN A 256 2.77 17.00 -5.18
C ASN A 256 2.04 17.13 -6.51
N LEU A 257 1.07 16.27 -6.75
CA LEU A 257 0.28 16.25 -7.98
C LEU A 257 -1.19 16.60 -7.74
N LEU A 258 -1.58 16.91 -6.49
CA LEU A 258 -2.98 17.04 -6.07
C LEU A 258 -3.76 18.04 -6.93
N GLY A 259 -3.16 19.17 -7.30
CA GLY A 259 -3.81 20.21 -8.09
C GLY A 259 -4.33 19.77 -9.47
N LYS A 260 -3.92 18.58 -9.97
CA LYS A 260 -4.47 17.99 -11.20
C LYS A 260 -5.77 17.21 -10.97
N TYR A 261 -6.01 16.76 -9.73
CA TYR A 261 -7.08 15.83 -9.40
C TYR A 261 -8.20 16.45 -8.56
N ALA A 262 -7.85 17.40 -7.70
CA ALA A 262 -8.74 17.97 -6.69
C ALA A 262 -8.73 19.49 -6.72
N LYS A 263 -9.76 20.09 -6.12
CA LYS A 263 -9.69 21.48 -5.70
C LYS A 263 -8.72 21.59 -4.54
N THR A 264 -7.86 22.58 -4.57
CA THR A 264 -6.77 22.74 -3.60
C THR A 264 -6.73 24.13 -2.99
N ARG A 265 -6.08 24.20 -1.84
CA ARG A 265 -5.72 25.44 -1.15
C ARG A 265 -4.23 25.38 -0.78
N TRP A 266 -3.55 26.50 -0.93
CA TRP A 266 -2.24 26.70 -0.32
C TRP A 266 -2.45 27.02 1.15
N ILE A 267 -1.73 26.28 2.02
CA ILE A 267 -1.70 26.57 3.46
C ILE A 267 -0.27 26.86 3.89
N THR A 268 -0.15 27.63 4.96
CA THR A 268 1.12 27.92 5.63
C THR A 268 1.02 27.50 7.10
N ILE A 269 1.99 26.70 7.55
CA ILE A 269 2.14 26.31 8.94
C ILE A 269 3.37 27.00 9.50
N THR A 270 3.21 27.76 10.57
CA THR A 270 4.30 28.32 11.37
C THR A 270 4.54 27.40 12.56
N VAL A 271 5.78 26.98 12.75
CA VAL A 271 6.21 26.21 13.92
C VAL A 271 7.00 27.13 14.83
N GLU A 272 6.59 27.23 16.08
CA GLU A 272 7.22 28.08 17.10
C GLU A 272 7.27 27.37 18.45
N ASP A 273 8.15 27.80 19.32
CA ASP A 273 8.15 27.38 20.73
C ASP A 273 7.12 28.16 21.58
N LEU A 274 7.03 27.86 22.88
CA LEU A 274 6.09 28.48 23.80
C LEU A 274 6.31 30.03 23.96
N ASP A 275 7.51 30.50 23.62
CA ASP A 275 7.84 31.95 23.66
C ASP A 275 7.55 32.65 22.32
N GLY A 276 7.06 31.90 21.30
CA GLY A 276 6.80 32.39 19.95
C GLY A 276 8.06 32.49 19.08
N THR A 277 9.15 31.83 19.45
CA THR A 277 10.38 31.78 18.63
C THR A 277 10.23 30.80 17.49
N PRO A 278 10.45 31.22 16.24
CA PRO A 278 10.33 30.31 15.08
C PRO A 278 11.31 29.13 15.12
N ALA A 279 10.82 27.92 14.92
CA ALA A 279 11.59 26.69 14.92
C ALA A 279 12.14 26.39 13.49
N ALA A 280 13.20 27.09 13.09
CA ALA A 280 13.83 26.91 11.78
C ALA A 280 14.46 25.50 11.63
N GLY A 281 14.07 24.75 10.59
CA GLY A 281 14.52 23.39 10.38
C GLY A 281 13.67 22.33 11.10
N ALA A 282 12.57 22.71 11.76
CA ALA A 282 11.63 21.77 12.34
C ALA A 282 11.13 20.77 11.30
N LYS A 283 11.07 19.51 11.68
CA LYS A 283 10.43 18.48 10.84
C LYS A 283 8.94 18.49 11.09
N VAL A 284 8.18 18.71 10.04
CA VAL A 284 6.72 18.85 10.08
C VAL A 284 6.07 17.74 9.28
N ARG A 285 5.16 17.01 9.90
CA ARG A 285 4.32 16.00 9.25
C ARG A 285 2.91 16.51 9.15
N ALA A 286 2.30 16.38 7.97
CA ALA A 286 0.87 16.52 7.77
C ALA A 286 0.27 15.11 7.69
N GLU A 287 -0.69 14.84 8.55
CA GLU A 287 -1.25 13.48 8.74
C GLU A 287 -2.77 13.48 8.58
N VAL A 288 -3.31 12.36 8.10
CA VAL A 288 -4.75 12.09 8.06
C VAL A 288 -5.05 10.87 8.93
N MET A 289 -6.26 10.81 9.50
CA MET A 289 -6.69 9.61 10.21
C MET A 289 -7.19 8.56 9.22
N ASN A 290 -6.57 7.37 9.29
CA ASN A 290 -6.83 6.27 8.37
C ASN A 290 -6.45 4.96 9.07
N TYR A 291 -7.28 3.93 8.98
CA TYR A 291 -7.10 2.68 9.73
C TYR A 291 -6.99 2.89 11.26
N GLY A 292 -7.75 3.83 11.83
CA GLY A 292 -7.74 4.11 13.25
C GLY A 292 -6.46 4.77 13.78
N GLU A 293 -5.55 5.18 12.90
CA GLU A 293 -4.28 5.84 13.24
C GLU A 293 -4.08 7.13 12.45
N PHE A 294 -3.23 8.02 12.96
CA PHE A 294 -2.73 9.13 12.17
C PHE A 294 -1.54 8.69 11.31
N SER A 295 -1.68 8.87 10.00
CA SER A 295 -0.66 8.48 9.02
C SER A 295 -0.18 9.69 8.21
N PRO A 296 1.15 9.87 8.04
CA PRO A 296 1.69 10.99 7.32
C PRO A 296 1.42 10.90 5.81
N ILE A 297 0.96 12.02 5.25
CA ILE A 297 0.77 12.22 3.80
C ILE A 297 1.84 13.15 3.21
N ALA A 298 2.50 13.97 4.03
CA ALA A 298 3.64 14.79 3.65
C ALA A 298 4.58 14.97 4.85
N ILE A 299 5.90 15.04 4.59
CA ILE A 299 6.94 15.28 5.59
C ILE A 299 7.87 16.36 5.04
N MET A 300 7.88 17.52 5.67
CA MET A 300 8.59 18.69 5.21
C MET A 300 9.51 19.24 6.29
N GLU A 301 10.39 20.13 5.91
CA GLU A 301 11.29 20.84 6.83
C GLU A 301 10.99 22.34 6.80
N ALA A 302 10.81 22.94 7.95
CA ALA A 302 10.50 24.35 8.08
C ALA A 302 11.68 25.22 7.60
N ASP A 303 11.36 26.32 6.96
CA ASP A 303 12.33 27.29 6.48
C ASP A 303 12.99 28.07 7.64
N LYS A 304 13.85 29.03 7.31
CA LYS A 304 14.53 29.89 8.30
C LYS A 304 13.59 30.72 9.18
N ASN A 305 12.33 30.85 8.82
CA ASN A 305 11.30 31.56 9.58
C ASN A 305 10.41 30.59 10.36
N GLY A 306 10.74 29.30 10.42
CA GLY A 306 9.90 28.29 11.05
C GLY A 306 8.67 27.91 10.22
N CYS A 307 8.60 28.25 8.94
CA CYS A 307 7.41 28.07 8.12
C CYS A 307 7.55 26.94 7.10
N ILE A 308 6.46 26.22 6.87
CA ILE A 308 6.25 25.41 5.67
C ILE A 308 5.02 25.90 4.92
N SER A 309 5.02 25.77 3.60
CA SER A 309 3.84 26.06 2.80
C SER A 309 3.66 25.00 1.74
N PHE A 310 2.46 24.45 1.60
CA PHE A 310 2.15 23.43 0.60
C PHE A 310 0.69 23.50 0.17
N GLU A 311 0.41 22.88 -0.95
CA GLU A 311 -0.91 22.76 -1.54
C GLU A 311 -1.57 21.48 -1.04
N THR A 312 -2.80 21.55 -0.52
CA THR A 312 -3.57 20.41 0.00
C THR A 312 -5.06 20.54 -0.33
N GLY A 313 -5.85 19.49 -0.06
CA GLY A 313 -7.30 19.48 -0.23
C GLY A 313 -8.04 20.29 0.84
N PHE A 314 -9.38 20.27 0.77
CA PHE A 314 -10.27 20.97 1.72
C PHE A 314 -10.80 19.98 2.76
N GLY A 315 -10.10 19.81 3.87
CA GLY A 315 -10.45 18.91 4.96
C GLY A 315 -9.56 19.10 6.18
N SER A 316 -9.64 18.16 7.13
CA SER A 316 -8.82 18.22 8.35
C SER A 316 -7.48 17.51 8.18
N LEU A 317 -6.46 18.05 8.81
CA LEU A 317 -5.12 17.46 8.95
C LEU A 317 -4.70 17.54 10.43
N LEU A 318 -3.98 16.51 10.90
CA LEU A 318 -3.14 16.65 12.07
C LEU A 318 -1.75 17.12 11.61
N ILE A 319 -1.32 18.25 12.13
CA ILE A 319 0.04 18.77 11.93
C ILE A 319 0.86 18.39 13.14
N CYS A 320 1.95 17.65 12.93
CA CYS A 320 2.92 17.29 13.95
C CYS A 320 4.26 17.93 13.63
N ALA A 321 4.90 18.56 14.60
CA ALA A 321 6.20 19.19 14.44
C ALA A 321 7.19 18.70 15.50
N VAL A 322 8.46 18.53 15.09
CA VAL A 322 9.57 18.16 15.99
C VAL A 322 10.75 19.06 15.73
N TYR A 323 11.31 19.61 16.78
CA TYR A 323 12.50 20.43 16.72
C TYR A 323 13.27 20.36 18.05
N ASP A 324 14.56 20.05 17.99
CA ASP A 324 15.48 20.00 19.16
C ASP A 324 14.92 19.20 20.35
N GLY A 325 14.27 18.06 20.06
CA GLY A 325 13.67 17.19 21.07
C GLY A 325 12.30 17.63 21.59
N ALA A 326 11.81 18.81 21.21
CA ALA A 326 10.45 19.25 21.51
C ALA A 326 9.47 18.78 20.44
N TYR A 327 8.28 18.34 20.85
CA TYR A 327 7.16 17.92 20.03
C TYR A 327 5.99 18.89 20.15
N GLY A 328 5.26 19.10 19.08
CA GLY A 328 4.00 19.83 19.08
C GLY A 328 3.05 19.25 18.02
N GLU A 329 1.74 19.35 18.27
CA GLU A 329 0.73 18.89 17.33
C GLU A 329 -0.51 19.79 17.34
N LYS A 330 -1.23 19.81 16.21
CA LYS A 330 -2.47 20.55 16.08
C LYS A 330 -3.36 19.96 15.00
N VAL A 331 -4.61 19.67 15.32
CA VAL A 331 -5.64 19.41 14.32
C VAL A 331 -6.06 20.73 13.69
N ILE A 332 -6.02 20.82 12.37
CA ILE A 332 -6.41 21.97 11.57
C ILE A 332 -7.48 21.57 10.56
N ASP A 333 -8.30 22.55 10.15
CA ASP A 333 -9.25 22.37 9.05
C ASP A 333 -8.98 23.40 7.94
N THR A 334 -8.52 22.91 6.79
CA THR A 334 -8.14 23.76 5.66
C THR A 334 -9.33 24.40 4.95
N ARG A 335 -10.56 24.08 5.33
CA ARG A 335 -11.78 24.75 4.87
C ARG A 335 -11.96 26.10 5.55
N GLU A 336 -11.49 26.21 6.79
CA GLU A 336 -11.69 27.38 7.66
C GLU A 336 -10.63 28.46 7.43
N ASP A 337 -9.34 28.06 7.40
CA ASP A 337 -8.21 29.00 7.29
C ASP A 337 -7.11 28.44 6.38
N ASP A 338 -6.14 29.28 6.03
CA ASP A 338 -4.94 28.95 5.26
C ASP A 338 -3.62 29.24 6.00
N HIS A 339 -3.71 29.79 7.23
CA HIS A 339 -2.55 30.02 8.11
C HIS A 339 -2.79 29.42 9.49
N PHE A 340 -1.87 28.58 9.91
CA PHE A 340 -1.97 27.87 11.18
C PHE A 340 -0.64 27.94 11.93
N THR A 341 -0.70 27.88 13.25
CA THR A 341 0.47 27.79 14.11
C THR A 341 0.47 26.45 14.83
N CYS A 342 1.62 25.76 14.84
CA CYS A 342 1.89 24.57 15.64
C CYS A 342 2.94 24.96 16.69
N THR A 343 2.57 24.92 17.96
CA THR A 343 3.44 25.27 19.08
C THR A 343 4.12 24.02 19.62
N LEU A 344 5.44 24.10 19.80
CA LEU A 344 6.23 23.02 20.39
C LEU A 344 6.19 23.09 21.91
N GLY A 345 6.15 21.92 22.57
CA GLY A 345 6.24 21.82 24.03
C GLY A 345 4.95 22.16 24.75
N GLU A 346 3.80 22.23 24.07
CA GLU A 346 2.51 22.30 24.73
C GLU A 346 2.28 21.01 25.54
N GLU A 347 1.97 21.18 26.84
CA GLU A 347 1.60 20.08 27.71
C GLU A 347 0.12 19.72 27.48
N TYR A 348 -0.16 18.45 27.29
CA TYR A 348 -1.53 17.92 27.21
C TYR A 348 -1.92 17.30 28.56
N GLU A 349 -3.20 17.37 28.88
CA GLU A 349 -3.73 16.68 30.06
C GLU A 349 -3.73 15.16 29.78
N ASP A 350 -2.93 14.43 30.53
CA ASP A 350 -2.89 12.97 30.49
C ASP A 350 -4.09 12.36 31.20
N GLU A 351 -4.41 11.11 30.82
CA GLU A 351 -5.45 10.28 31.45
C GLU A 351 -6.89 10.83 31.29
N LEU A 352 -7.12 11.61 30.24
CA LEU A 352 -8.45 12.09 29.87
C LEU A 352 -8.75 11.76 28.40
N TRP A 353 -9.99 11.36 28.13
CA TRP A 353 -10.50 11.25 26.78
C TRP A 353 -10.80 12.63 26.19
N VAL A 354 -10.10 12.98 25.11
CA VAL A 354 -10.25 14.25 24.39
C VAL A 354 -10.90 14.00 23.04
N ASP A 355 -12.00 14.71 22.76
CA ASP A 355 -12.70 14.62 21.48
C ASP A 355 -11.96 15.39 20.39
N PHE A 356 -11.98 14.85 19.16
CA PHE A 356 -11.53 15.55 17.95
C PHE A 356 -12.35 15.16 16.72
N ASP A 357 -12.38 16.05 15.73
CA ASP A 357 -13.06 15.84 14.46
C ASP A 357 -12.07 15.85 13.30
N MET A 358 -12.17 14.84 12.42
CA MET A 358 -11.46 14.81 11.15
C MET A 358 -12.47 14.89 10.00
N ASN A 359 -12.49 16.02 9.33
CA ASN A 359 -13.41 16.31 8.24
C ASN A 359 -12.77 15.93 6.91
N ALA A 360 -13.41 15.05 6.17
CA ALA A 360 -12.99 14.66 4.81
C ALA A 360 -13.42 15.74 3.80
N PRO A 361 -12.69 15.92 2.67
CA PRO A 361 -13.14 16.74 1.57
C PRO A 361 -14.50 16.29 1.04
N GLU A 362 -15.34 17.25 0.69
CA GLU A 362 -16.66 17.00 0.12
C GLU A 362 -16.56 16.36 -1.26
N ASP A 363 -17.54 15.54 -1.59
CA ASP A 363 -17.72 15.05 -2.95
C ASP A 363 -18.22 16.19 -3.86
N THR A 364 -17.31 16.73 -4.68
CA THR A 364 -17.60 17.90 -5.53
C THR A 364 -18.36 17.59 -6.81
N GLY A 365 -18.75 16.33 -7.01
CA GLY A 365 -19.67 15.95 -8.08
C GLY A 365 -19.01 15.36 -9.33
N ARG A 366 -19.80 15.27 -10.40
CA ARG A 366 -19.53 14.44 -11.57
C ARG A 366 -18.61 15.11 -12.56
N ILE A 367 -17.59 14.40 -12.98
CA ILE A 367 -16.81 14.71 -14.19
C ILE A 367 -17.51 13.98 -15.37
N SER A 368 -17.71 14.68 -16.47
CA SER A 368 -18.23 14.09 -17.71
C SER A 368 -17.12 14.02 -18.76
N TRP A 369 -17.05 12.89 -19.45
CA TRP A 369 -16.15 12.70 -20.58
C TRP A 369 -16.92 12.70 -21.90
N ASN A 370 -16.29 13.20 -22.94
CA ASN A 370 -16.87 13.15 -24.30
C ASN A 370 -16.52 11.79 -24.93
N ILE A 371 -17.26 10.76 -24.53
CA ILE A 371 -17.10 9.38 -25.02
C ILE A 371 -18.40 8.99 -25.72
N THR A 372 -18.28 8.44 -26.92
CA THR A 372 -19.46 7.91 -27.63
C THR A 372 -19.84 6.54 -27.05
N GLN A 373 -21.12 6.20 -27.17
CA GLN A 373 -21.60 4.87 -26.74
C GLN A 373 -20.84 3.74 -27.47
N GLU A 374 -20.49 3.91 -28.73
CA GLU A 374 -19.74 2.93 -29.51
C GLU A 374 -18.31 2.73 -28.96
N GLN A 375 -17.65 3.82 -28.53
CA GLN A 375 -16.33 3.73 -27.88
C GLN A 375 -16.40 2.98 -26.55
N GLU A 376 -17.44 3.24 -25.76
CA GLU A 376 -17.64 2.58 -24.47
C GLU A 376 -17.97 1.08 -24.64
N GLU A 377 -18.85 0.73 -25.58
CA GLU A 377 -19.18 -0.65 -25.91
C GLU A 377 -17.96 -1.43 -26.41
N GLU A 378 -17.15 -0.83 -27.29
CA GLU A 378 -15.91 -1.43 -27.79
C GLU A 378 -14.89 -1.64 -26.66
N ASN A 379 -14.71 -0.65 -25.79
CA ASN A 379 -13.82 -0.74 -24.62
C ASN A 379 -14.25 -1.90 -23.71
N ASN A 380 -15.53 -1.98 -23.35
CA ASN A 380 -16.07 -3.03 -22.49
C ASN A 380 -15.92 -4.43 -23.12
N ARG A 381 -16.10 -4.55 -24.44
CA ARG A 381 -15.88 -5.80 -25.16
C ARG A 381 -14.43 -6.26 -25.10
N ARG A 382 -13.48 -5.33 -25.23
CA ARG A 382 -12.04 -5.61 -25.11
C ARG A 382 -11.69 -6.05 -23.71
N ILE A 383 -12.16 -5.33 -22.69
CA ILE A 383 -11.91 -5.68 -21.27
C ILE A 383 -12.38 -7.09 -20.96
N ALA A 384 -13.58 -7.48 -21.41
CA ALA A 384 -14.10 -8.83 -21.17
C ALA A 384 -13.21 -9.91 -21.81
N ALA A 385 -12.69 -9.67 -23.03
CA ALA A 385 -11.78 -10.59 -23.70
C ALA A 385 -10.40 -10.67 -23.00
N GLU A 386 -9.92 -9.55 -22.51
CA GLU A 386 -8.63 -9.43 -21.78
C GLU A 386 -8.71 -10.12 -20.42
N ALA A 387 -9.78 -9.91 -19.67
CA ALA A 387 -10.03 -10.58 -18.40
C ALA A 387 -10.07 -12.11 -18.54
N GLU A 388 -10.75 -12.60 -19.60
CA GLU A 388 -10.78 -14.04 -19.90
C GLU A 388 -9.39 -14.60 -20.28
N HIS A 389 -8.58 -13.81 -21.00
CA HIS A 389 -7.19 -14.18 -21.30
C HIS A 389 -6.35 -14.27 -20.03
N CYS A 390 -6.44 -13.28 -19.17
CA CYS A 390 -5.70 -13.22 -17.90
C CYS A 390 -6.10 -14.36 -16.95
N ARG A 391 -7.41 -14.64 -16.77
CA ARG A 391 -7.88 -15.78 -15.96
C ARG A 391 -7.26 -17.09 -16.42
N ARG A 392 -7.29 -17.39 -17.73
CA ARG A 392 -6.66 -18.61 -18.29
C ARG A 392 -5.15 -18.68 -18.07
N LYS A 393 -4.48 -17.53 -18.01
CA LYS A 393 -3.05 -17.45 -17.69
C LYS A 393 -2.79 -17.78 -16.22
N ILE A 394 -3.59 -17.18 -15.31
CA ILE A 394 -3.51 -17.43 -13.86
C ILE A 394 -3.75 -18.90 -13.54
N GLU A 395 -4.77 -19.53 -14.12
CA GLU A 395 -5.07 -20.95 -13.93
C GLU A 395 -3.91 -21.87 -14.33
N LYS A 396 -3.12 -21.48 -15.34
CA LYS A 396 -1.97 -22.22 -15.83
C LYS A 396 -0.67 -21.94 -15.10
N PHE A 397 -0.68 -20.91 -14.24
CA PHE A 397 0.51 -20.49 -13.52
C PHE A 397 0.99 -21.61 -12.57
N GLN A 398 2.30 -21.84 -12.60
CA GLN A 398 2.96 -22.76 -11.66
C GLN A 398 4.16 -22.06 -11.03
N PRO A 399 4.22 -21.96 -9.69
CA PRO A 399 5.39 -21.45 -8.99
C PRO A 399 6.67 -22.20 -9.38
N LEU A 400 7.78 -21.48 -9.45
CA LEU A 400 9.05 -22.08 -9.90
C LEU A 400 9.50 -23.24 -9.00
N TRP A 401 9.35 -23.11 -7.68
CA TRP A 401 9.75 -24.14 -6.72
C TRP A 401 9.00 -25.47 -6.91
N LYS A 402 7.75 -25.45 -7.39
CA LYS A 402 7.01 -26.70 -7.70
C LYS A 402 7.62 -27.50 -8.85
N ARG A 403 8.44 -26.87 -9.68
CA ARG A 403 9.10 -27.53 -10.80
C ARG A 403 10.44 -28.17 -10.43
N CYS A 404 11.05 -27.74 -9.31
CA CYS A 404 12.38 -28.13 -8.89
C CYS A 404 12.37 -28.39 -7.38
N LEU A 405 12.05 -29.60 -6.95
CA LEU A 405 12.07 -29.99 -5.54
C LEU A 405 13.46 -30.45 -5.07
N PHE A 406 14.50 -30.32 -5.88
CA PHE A 406 15.92 -30.66 -5.55
C PHE A 406 16.09 -32.02 -4.87
N GLY A 407 15.26 -33.02 -5.24
CA GLY A 407 15.27 -34.35 -4.65
C GLY A 407 14.48 -34.51 -3.35
N HIS A 408 13.86 -33.44 -2.86
CA HIS A 408 12.98 -33.48 -1.70
C HIS A 408 11.53 -33.80 -2.06
N THR A 409 10.83 -34.44 -1.13
CA THR A 409 9.38 -34.67 -1.26
C THR A 409 8.59 -33.42 -0.82
N MET A 410 7.35 -33.29 -1.29
CA MET A 410 6.44 -32.21 -0.83
C MET A 410 6.33 -32.18 0.71
N LYS A 411 6.26 -33.34 1.36
CA LYS A 411 6.18 -33.45 2.83
C LYS A 411 7.38 -32.83 3.54
N GLU A 412 8.56 -32.89 2.95
CA GLU A 412 9.79 -32.32 3.53
C GLU A 412 9.85 -30.80 3.39
N VAL A 413 9.34 -30.25 2.30
CA VAL A 413 9.38 -28.80 2.03
C VAL A 413 8.12 -28.05 2.49
N GLU A 414 7.01 -28.75 2.70
CA GLU A 414 5.73 -28.15 3.12
C GLU A 414 5.82 -27.29 4.39
N PRO A 415 6.52 -27.71 5.47
CA PRO A 415 6.66 -26.85 6.65
C PRO A 415 7.40 -25.54 6.37
N MET A 416 8.39 -25.53 5.46
CA MET A 416 9.04 -24.32 5.02
C MET A 416 8.10 -23.43 4.19
N MET A 417 7.38 -24.05 3.24
CA MET A 417 6.41 -23.30 2.44
C MET A 417 5.30 -22.68 3.27
N ALA A 418 4.94 -23.31 4.40
CA ALA A 418 3.89 -22.79 5.29
C ALA A 418 4.27 -21.49 6.03
N VAL A 419 5.56 -21.26 6.30
CA VAL A 419 6.03 -20.02 6.96
C VAL A 419 6.37 -18.90 5.99
N LEU A 420 6.40 -19.17 4.69
CA LEU A 420 6.58 -18.16 3.67
C LEU A 420 5.27 -17.45 3.35
N SER A 421 5.34 -16.17 3.02
CA SER A 421 4.18 -15.42 2.53
C SER A 421 3.60 -16.03 1.25
N GLU A 422 2.36 -15.72 0.92
CA GLU A 422 1.76 -16.19 -0.33
C GLU A 422 2.58 -15.74 -1.56
N LYS A 423 3.11 -14.54 -1.53
CA LYS A 423 3.92 -13.97 -2.61
C LYS A 423 5.27 -14.68 -2.73
N ASP A 424 5.97 -14.96 -1.61
CA ASP A 424 7.20 -15.75 -1.63
C ASP A 424 6.97 -17.16 -2.18
N ARG A 425 5.85 -17.79 -1.80
CA ARG A 425 5.44 -19.09 -2.36
C ARG A 425 5.17 -19.04 -3.87
N ARG A 426 4.91 -17.85 -4.41
CA ARG A 426 4.62 -17.63 -5.83
C ARG A 426 5.89 -17.38 -6.65
N ASP A 427 6.79 -16.56 -6.15
CA ASP A 427 7.91 -15.99 -6.92
C ASP A 427 9.32 -16.36 -6.45
N ALA A 428 9.49 -16.96 -5.26
CA ALA A 428 10.81 -17.32 -4.75
C ALA A 428 11.56 -18.31 -5.68
N PHE A 429 12.86 -18.04 -5.88
CA PHE A 429 13.70 -18.88 -6.69
C PHE A 429 14.07 -20.19 -5.96
N PRO A 430 13.93 -21.34 -6.64
CA PRO A 430 14.25 -22.64 -6.05
C PRO A 430 15.65 -22.71 -5.43
N GLU A 431 16.66 -22.16 -6.12
CA GLU A 431 18.06 -22.20 -5.71
C GLU A 431 18.31 -21.41 -4.40
N VAL A 432 17.53 -20.36 -4.18
CA VAL A 432 17.58 -19.57 -2.94
C VAL A 432 16.99 -20.39 -1.79
N LEU A 433 15.79 -20.93 -1.98
CA LEU A 433 15.09 -21.75 -0.98
C LEU A 433 15.91 -22.99 -0.63
N GLU A 434 16.45 -23.70 -1.60
CA GLU A 434 17.30 -24.88 -1.41
C GLU A 434 18.56 -24.54 -0.62
N GLY A 435 19.22 -23.41 -0.94
CA GLY A 435 20.39 -22.96 -0.21
C GLY A 435 20.09 -22.73 1.27
N HIS A 436 18.97 -22.05 1.57
CA HIS A 436 18.56 -21.86 2.96
C HIS A 436 18.18 -23.15 3.68
N TYR A 437 17.51 -24.08 2.96
CA TYR A 437 17.17 -25.39 3.49
C TYR A 437 18.43 -26.15 3.94
N GLN A 438 19.40 -26.30 3.04
CA GLN A 438 20.63 -27.03 3.30
C GLN A 438 21.47 -26.40 4.42
N GLU A 439 21.62 -25.06 4.38
CA GLU A 439 22.49 -24.32 5.30
C GLU A 439 21.89 -24.23 6.72
N ALA A 440 20.55 -24.26 6.87
CA ALA A 440 19.88 -24.24 8.16
C ALA A 440 19.67 -25.64 8.77
N SER A 441 19.64 -26.70 7.94
CA SER A 441 19.28 -28.05 8.39
C SER A 441 20.16 -28.60 9.53
N VAL A 442 21.40 -28.14 9.64
CA VAL A 442 22.36 -28.54 10.69
C VAL A 442 21.92 -28.12 12.09
N TYR A 443 21.01 -27.17 12.21
CA TYR A 443 20.49 -26.64 13.46
C TYR A 443 19.14 -27.22 13.89
N ARG A 444 18.54 -28.11 13.11
CA ARG A 444 17.18 -28.60 13.33
C ARG A 444 17.00 -29.33 14.65
N GLU A 445 18.04 -30.04 15.13
CA GLU A 445 17.96 -30.82 16.36
C GLU A 445 18.08 -29.97 17.64
N PHE A 446 18.41 -28.67 17.52
CA PHE A 446 18.68 -27.81 18.68
C PHE A 446 17.42 -27.11 19.20
N ASN A 447 16.36 -27.04 18.42
CA ASN A 447 15.13 -26.35 18.80
C ASN A 447 13.90 -27.16 18.35
N PRO A 448 12.76 -27.07 19.04
CA PRO A 448 11.51 -27.67 18.58
C PRO A 448 11.06 -27.02 17.27
N ASP A 449 10.32 -27.78 16.42
CA ASP A 449 9.92 -27.33 15.08
C ASP A 449 9.14 -26.00 15.11
N GLU A 450 8.36 -25.73 16.14
CA GLU A 450 7.59 -24.48 16.33
C GLU A 450 8.50 -23.24 16.49
N ILE A 451 9.73 -23.43 16.94
CA ILE A 451 10.74 -22.37 17.06
C ILE A 451 11.71 -22.41 15.89
N TYR A 452 12.16 -23.62 15.52
CA TYR A 452 13.15 -23.79 14.46
C TYR A 452 12.62 -23.32 13.10
N ILE A 453 11.42 -23.75 12.71
CA ILE A 453 10.88 -23.47 11.37
C ILE A 453 10.68 -21.97 11.12
N PRO A 454 9.96 -21.21 11.95
CA PRO A 454 9.71 -19.80 11.68
C PRO A 454 10.90 -18.89 12.00
N TYR A 455 11.78 -19.25 12.93
CA TYR A 455 12.76 -18.32 13.49
C TYR A 455 14.24 -18.69 13.27
N VAL A 456 14.53 -19.87 12.74
CA VAL A 456 15.86 -20.26 12.28
C VAL A 456 15.84 -20.55 10.79
N TRP A 457 14.95 -21.43 10.36
CA TRP A 457 14.88 -21.88 8.98
C TRP A 457 14.31 -20.84 8.01
N ASN A 458 13.26 -20.11 8.39
CA ASN A 458 12.61 -19.13 7.55
C ASN A 458 13.64 -18.14 6.95
N PRO A 459 13.77 -18.08 5.62
CA PRO A 459 14.73 -17.17 4.97
C PRO A 459 14.25 -15.72 4.92
N ARG A 460 12.96 -15.47 5.12
CA ARG A 460 12.36 -14.12 5.11
C ARG A 460 12.42 -13.51 6.50
N VAL A 461 12.87 -12.27 6.60
CA VAL A 461 12.85 -11.49 7.84
C VAL A 461 11.77 -10.41 7.77
N GLU A 462 11.77 -9.62 6.71
CA GLU A 462 10.86 -8.49 6.46
C GLU A 462 10.51 -8.44 4.97
N ASN A 463 10.57 -7.29 4.32
CA ASN A 463 10.27 -7.13 2.89
C ASN A 463 11.54 -7.02 2.00
N GLU A 464 12.70 -7.44 2.50
CA GLU A 464 13.96 -7.45 1.74
C GLU A 464 13.90 -8.37 0.53
N VAL A 465 14.74 -8.12 -0.48
CA VAL A 465 14.93 -9.05 -1.59
C VAL A 465 15.48 -10.37 -1.06
N LEU A 466 14.79 -11.47 -1.34
CA LEU A 466 15.17 -12.79 -0.87
C LEU A 466 16.42 -13.28 -1.60
N THR A 467 17.54 -13.37 -0.86
CA THR A 467 18.85 -13.78 -1.38
C THR A 467 19.44 -14.92 -0.56
N ARG A 468 20.44 -15.58 -1.10
CA ARG A 468 21.15 -16.65 -0.39
C ARG A 468 22.18 -16.07 0.59
N TRP A 469 21.72 -15.35 1.59
CA TRP A 469 22.56 -14.58 2.51
C TRP A 469 23.36 -15.45 3.53
N ARG A 470 22.88 -16.63 3.92
CA ARG A 470 23.58 -17.49 4.91
C ARG A 470 25.00 -17.81 4.49
N LYS A 471 25.19 -18.23 3.24
CA LYS A 471 26.53 -18.54 2.71
C LYS A 471 27.46 -17.33 2.74
N LYS A 472 26.95 -16.14 2.43
CA LYS A 472 27.73 -14.90 2.49
C LYS A 472 28.13 -14.57 3.92
N ILE A 473 27.21 -14.66 4.87
CA ILE A 473 27.44 -14.40 6.31
C ILE A 473 28.49 -15.37 6.87
N LEU A 474 28.33 -16.69 6.60
CA LEU A 474 29.32 -17.70 7.05
C LEU A 474 30.73 -17.47 6.47
N GLY A 475 30.82 -16.93 5.26
CA GLY A 475 32.10 -16.59 4.62
C GLY A 475 32.70 -15.27 5.08
N TYR A 476 31.89 -14.38 5.63
CA TYR A 476 32.33 -13.06 6.10
C TYR A 476 32.96 -13.12 7.50
N PHE A 477 32.33 -13.81 8.44
CA PHE A 477 32.79 -13.92 9.80
C PHE A 477 33.76 -15.11 9.99
N ASP A 478 34.86 -14.90 10.71
CA ASP A 478 35.73 -15.95 11.09
C ASP A 478 35.11 -16.82 12.23
N LYS A 479 35.78 -17.93 12.58
CA LYS A 479 35.25 -18.84 13.60
C LYS A 479 35.14 -18.18 14.97
N GLY A 480 36.16 -17.36 15.38
CA GLY A 480 36.15 -16.71 16.68
C GLY A 480 35.00 -15.73 16.84
N GLN A 481 34.69 -14.97 15.79
CA GLN A 481 33.54 -14.06 15.77
C GLN A 481 32.22 -14.82 15.89
N ARG A 482 32.07 -15.93 15.14
CA ARG A 482 30.86 -16.76 15.20
C ARG A 482 30.67 -17.37 16.58
N ASP A 483 31.75 -17.95 17.18
CA ASP A 483 31.72 -18.53 18.53
C ASP A 483 31.33 -17.46 19.58
N ALA A 484 31.76 -16.19 19.40
CA ALA A 484 31.40 -15.09 20.29
C ALA A 484 29.90 -14.71 20.14
N PHE A 485 29.37 -14.65 18.91
CA PHE A 485 27.99 -14.37 18.65
C PHE A 485 27.04 -15.46 19.16
N GLU A 486 27.45 -16.73 19.07
CA GLU A 486 26.72 -17.87 19.66
C GLU A 486 26.68 -17.82 21.17
N ALA A 487 27.79 -17.38 21.82
CA ALA A 487 27.88 -17.25 23.27
C ALA A 487 27.09 -16.06 23.82
N ASP A 488 27.05 -14.95 23.09
CA ASP A 488 26.27 -13.75 23.42
C ASP A 488 25.60 -13.15 22.14
N PRO A 489 24.35 -13.48 21.85
CA PRO A 489 23.66 -12.98 20.68
C PRO A 489 23.56 -11.45 20.60
N LYS A 490 23.58 -10.72 21.71
CA LYS A 490 23.57 -9.27 21.75
C LYS A 490 24.81 -8.64 21.12
N SER A 491 25.96 -9.34 21.19
CA SER A 491 27.19 -8.88 20.56
C SER A 491 27.12 -8.75 19.04
N ILE A 492 26.13 -9.41 18.38
CA ILE A 492 25.83 -9.22 16.93
C ILE A 492 25.42 -7.77 16.70
N TRP A 493 24.53 -7.23 17.55
CA TRP A 493 24.06 -5.86 17.38
C TRP A 493 25.16 -4.84 17.60
N THR A 494 25.95 -5.02 18.65
CA THR A 494 27.13 -4.18 18.91
C THR A 494 28.09 -4.18 17.71
N TRP A 495 28.34 -5.36 17.12
CA TRP A 495 29.18 -5.45 15.94
C TRP A 495 28.56 -4.71 14.75
N ILE A 496 27.24 -4.80 14.53
CA ILE A 496 26.54 -4.09 13.45
C ILE A 496 26.70 -2.57 13.62
N GLU A 497 26.46 -2.05 14.83
CA GLU A 497 26.57 -0.62 15.12
C GLU A 497 28.01 -0.09 14.90
N GLU A 498 29.03 -0.90 15.18
CA GLU A 498 30.44 -0.53 15.00
C GLU A 498 30.89 -0.60 13.52
N ASN A 499 30.32 -1.49 12.71
CA ASN A 499 30.88 -1.83 11.39
C ASN A 499 29.99 -1.46 10.21
N ILE A 500 28.70 -1.21 10.42
CA ILE A 500 27.74 -0.86 9.35
C ILE A 500 27.18 0.54 9.62
N SER A 501 27.49 1.49 8.74
CA SER A 501 27.04 2.87 8.91
C SER A 501 25.57 3.03 8.52
N VAL A 502 24.78 3.70 9.36
CA VAL A 502 23.39 4.05 9.05
C VAL A 502 23.37 5.24 8.08
N ARG A 503 22.77 5.06 6.90
CA ARG A 503 22.67 6.10 5.87
C ARG A 503 21.26 6.16 5.29
N ASN A 504 20.26 6.50 6.12
CA ASN A 504 18.88 6.69 5.69
C ASN A 504 18.74 7.75 4.58
N ASP A 505 19.65 8.74 4.52
CA ASP A 505 19.73 9.77 3.48
C ASP A 505 20.14 9.24 2.09
N LYS A 506 20.75 8.05 2.03
CA LYS A 506 21.21 7.39 0.78
C LYS A 506 20.39 6.17 0.40
N GLU A 507 19.45 5.81 1.23
CA GLU A 507 18.55 4.69 1.01
C GLU A 507 17.22 5.16 0.43
N ARG A 508 16.38 4.21 0.14
CA ARG A 508 14.96 4.35 0.08
C ARG A 508 14.37 3.58 1.27
N LEU A 509 13.57 4.24 2.09
CA LEU A 509 13.16 3.71 3.40
C LEU A 509 12.34 2.40 3.33
N THR A 510 11.74 2.11 2.17
CA THR A 510 10.94 0.89 1.94
C THR A 510 11.67 -0.16 1.09
N ALA A 511 12.87 0.14 0.55
CA ALA A 511 13.68 -0.80 -0.22
C ALA A 511 14.91 -1.21 0.61
N TYR A 512 14.84 -2.37 1.23
CA TYR A 512 15.85 -2.85 2.17
C TYR A 512 17.16 -3.23 1.49
N THR A 513 18.29 -2.89 2.13
CA THR A 513 19.58 -3.47 1.80
C THR A 513 19.60 -4.92 2.27
N THR A 514 19.87 -5.85 1.37
CA THR A 514 19.97 -7.28 1.74
C THR A 514 21.11 -7.53 2.70
N PRO A 515 21.04 -8.56 3.57
CA PRO A 515 22.12 -8.86 4.53
C PRO A 515 23.50 -8.98 3.87
N GLY A 516 23.57 -9.62 2.71
CA GLY A 516 24.82 -9.76 1.99
C GLY A 516 25.36 -8.45 1.40
N ALA A 517 24.48 -7.54 0.99
CA ALA A 517 24.85 -6.23 0.48
C ALA A 517 25.28 -5.29 1.62
N ALA A 518 24.62 -5.34 2.77
CA ALA A 518 25.01 -4.56 3.94
C ALA A 518 26.43 -4.88 4.39
N LEU A 519 26.79 -6.16 4.46
CA LEU A 519 28.15 -6.60 4.79
C LEU A 519 29.20 -6.15 3.73
N GLU A 520 28.81 -6.17 2.43
CA GLU A 520 29.71 -5.79 1.34
C GLU A 520 29.96 -4.28 1.29
N LEU A 521 28.92 -3.48 1.50
CA LEU A 521 28.99 -2.02 1.40
C LEU A 521 29.44 -1.36 2.69
N GLY A 522 29.27 -2.01 3.86
CA GLY A 522 29.46 -1.39 5.17
C GLY A 522 28.46 -0.26 5.46
N ILE A 523 27.36 -0.21 4.70
CA ILE A 523 26.33 0.83 4.76
C ILE A 523 24.97 0.17 4.62
N ALA A 524 23.98 0.60 5.42
CA ALA A 524 22.60 0.18 5.29
C ALA A 524 21.65 1.20 5.95
N GLY A 525 20.36 1.13 5.67
CA GLY A 525 19.34 1.86 6.41
C GLY A 525 19.08 1.22 7.78
N GLU A 526 18.48 1.98 8.68
CA GLU A 526 18.17 1.55 10.05
C GLU A 526 17.37 0.22 10.11
N LYS A 527 16.32 0.10 9.30
CA LYS A 527 15.54 -1.16 9.22
C LYS A 527 16.36 -2.32 8.69
N SER A 528 17.29 -2.07 7.75
CA SER A 528 18.16 -3.09 7.19
C SER A 528 19.19 -3.60 8.22
N HIS A 529 19.60 -2.78 9.20
CA HIS A 529 20.40 -3.22 10.35
C HIS A 529 19.65 -4.30 11.16
N LYS A 530 18.37 -4.08 11.44
CA LYS A 530 17.52 -5.06 12.15
C LYS A 530 17.38 -6.37 11.36
N VAL A 531 17.19 -6.28 10.04
CA VAL A 531 17.16 -7.45 9.14
C VAL A 531 18.50 -8.18 9.16
N LEU A 532 19.63 -7.46 9.15
CA LEU A 532 20.97 -8.04 9.21
C LEU A 532 21.20 -8.79 10.51
N PHE A 533 20.79 -8.24 11.66
CA PHE A 533 20.86 -8.93 12.95
C PHE A 533 20.16 -10.29 12.90
N VAL A 534 18.90 -10.29 12.47
CA VAL A 534 18.10 -11.53 12.39
C VAL A 534 18.74 -12.53 11.43
N ALA A 535 19.26 -12.07 10.29
CA ALA A 535 19.94 -12.93 9.32
C ALA A 535 21.23 -13.56 9.88
N ILE A 536 22.05 -12.79 10.60
CA ILE A 536 23.26 -13.32 11.25
C ILE A 536 22.87 -14.34 12.31
N ALA A 537 21.95 -14.00 13.22
CA ALA A 537 21.49 -14.90 14.28
C ALA A 537 20.96 -16.24 13.71
N ARG A 538 20.04 -16.17 12.75
CA ARG A 538 19.48 -17.35 12.08
C ARG A 538 20.53 -18.17 11.32
N THR A 539 21.60 -17.53 10.83
CA THR A 539 22.72 -18.24 10.17
C THR A 539 23.51 -19.10 11.15
N LEU A 540 23.60 -18.65 12.40
CA LEU A 540 24.29 -19.34 13.49
C LEU A 540 23.36 -20.28 14.27
N GLY A 541 22.13 -20.50 13.82
CA GLY A 541 21.17 -21.37 14.47
C GLY A 541 20.47 -20.76 15.68
N ILE A 542 20.67 -19.48 15.93
CA ILE A 542 19.99 -18.72 16.99
C ILE A 542 18.62 -18.28 16.47
N PRO A 543 17.50 -18.74 17.09
CA PRO A 543 16.19 -18.28 16.67
C PRO A 543 16.03 -16.79 16.94
N ALA A 544 15.70 -16.02 15.91
CA ALA A 544 15.56 -14.56 15.99
C ALA A 544 14.44 -14.04 15.11
N ARG A 545 13.87 -12.89 15.51
CA ARG A 545 12.77 -12.23 14.78
C ARG A 545 12.78 -10.72 14.99
N LEU A 546 12.04 -10.02 14.18
CA LEU A 546 11.46 -8.72 14.53
C LEU A 546 10.14 -9.00 15.23
N ASN A 547 9.89 -8.32 16.36
CA ASN A 547 8.63 -8.45 17.07
C ASN A 547 7.49 -7.90 16.18
N PRO A 548 6.41 -8.63 15.95
CA PRO A 548 5.33 -8.18 15.06
C PRO A 548 4.66 -6.89 15.52
N ALA A 549 4.57 -6.66 16.84
CA ALA A 549 3.83 -5.51 17.37
C ALA A 549 4.62 -4.18 17.23
N ASP A 550 5.93 -4.19 17.43
CA ASP A 550 6.75 -2.98 17.55
C ASP A 550 8.04 -2.98 16.69
N GLY A 551 8.31 -4.07 15.99
CA GLY A 551 9.54 -4.23 15.19
C GLY A 551 10.84 -4.29 16.02
N ALA A 552 10.77 -4.56 17.33
CA ALA A 552 11.93 -4.76 18.16
C ALA A 552 12.69 -6.02 17.75
N ILE A 553 14.04 -5.96 17.82
CA ILE A 553 14.88 -7.13 17.57
C ILE A 553 14.84 -8.06 18.77
N GLU A 554 14.52 -9.33 18.52
CA GLU A 554 14.42 -10.35 19.55
C GLU A 554 15.16 -11.62 19.16
N TYR A 555 15.72 -12.32 20.17
CA TYR A 555 16.24 -13.67 20.02
C TYR A 555 15.69 -14.59 21.10
N TRP A 556 15.71 -15.90 20.85
CA TRP A 556 15.24 -16.93 21.76
C TRP A 556 16.30 -17.29 22.79
N ASP A 557 16.03 -17.15 24.10
CA ASP A 557 16.93 -17.47 25.20
C ASP A 557 16.88 -18.93 25.67
N GLY A 558 16.06 -19.75 25.00
CA GLY A 558 15.78 -21.13 25.37
C GLY A 558 14.39 -21.32 26.02
N MET A 559 13.73 -20.24 26.46
CA MET A 559 12.41 -20.26 27.09
C MET A 559 11.43 -19.25 26.42
N ARG A 560 11.90 -18.09 26.02
CA ARG A 560 11.11 -17.01 25.44
C ARG A 560 11.92 -16.14 24.49
N PHE A 561 11.25 -15.33 23.70
CA PHE A 561 11.89 -14.25 22.97
C PHE A 561 12.23 -13.10 23.93
N VAL A 562 13.46 -12.61 23.85
CA VAL A 562 13.97 -11.51 24.65
C VAL A 562 14.51 -10.41 23.77
N ALA A 563 14.21 -9.16 24.12
CA ALA A 563 14.69 -8.00 23.39
C ALA A 563 16.21 -7.88 23.46
N VAL A 564 16.83 -7.54 22.34
CA VAL A 564 18.27 -7.26 22.23
C VAL A 564 18.61 -5.97 22.95
N LEU A 565 17.83 -4.92 22.69
CA LEU A 565 17.97 -3.61 23.31
C LEU A 565 17.20 -3.53 24.63
N GLU A 566 17.78 -2.85 25.63
CA GLU A 566 17.15 -2.75 26.96
C GLU A 566 15.89 -1.91 26.95
N GLU A 567 15.88 -0.84 26.17
CA GLU A 567 14.73 0.04 25.98
C GLU A 567 13.52 -0.64 25.34
N SER A 568 13.73 -1.76 24.66
CA SER A 568 12.65 -2.54 24.03
C SER A 568 12.07 -3.62 24.93
N ARG A 569 12.43 -3.66 26.23
CA ARG A 569 11.89 -4.65 27.16
C ARG A 569 10.49 -4.33 27.60
N LYS A 570 9.59 -5.29 27.48
CA LYS A 570 8.19 -5.19 27.91
C LYS A 570 8.10 -5.51 29.40
N GLU A 571 8.27 -4.47 30.20
CA GLU A 571 8.33 -4.59 31.67
C GLU A 571 7.11 -3.97 32.37
N SER A 572 6.08 -3.58 31.61
CA SER A 572 4.84 -2.98 32.13
C SER A 572 3.62 -3.68 31.54
N HIS A 573 2.50 -3.58 32.20
CA HIS A 573 1.28 -4.30 31.83
C HIS A 573 0.10 -3.34 31.62
N LEU A 574 -0.54 -3.41 30.45
CA LEU A 574 -1.75 -2.65 30.12
C LEU A 574 -2.95 -3.57 29.98
N THR A 575 -4.01 -3.30 30.73
CA THR A 575 -5.32 -3.93 30.54
C THR A 575 -6.28 -2.93 29.89
N VAL A 576 -6.72 -3.25 28.66
CA VAL A 576 -7.72 -2.47 27.94
C VAL A 576 -9.08 -3.13 28.13
N PHE A 577 -10.10 -2.36 28.50
CA PHE A 577 -11.49 -2.80 28.64
C PHE A 577 -12.33 -2.33 27.46
N ALA A 578 -13.23 -3.18 26.98
CA ALA A 578 -14.10 -2.88 25.84
C ALA A 578 -15.16 -1.78 26.13
N GLY A 579 -15.42 -1.45 27.41
CA GLY A 579 -16.50 -0.53 27.77
C GLY A 579 -17.91 -1.10 27.51
N GLU A 580 -18.91 -0.28 27.69
CA GLU A 580 -20.32 -0.69 27.48
C GLU A 580 -20.73 -0.72 26.00
N LYS A 581 -19.99 -0.02 25.13
CA LYS A 581 -20.32 0.16 23.72
C LYS A 581 -19.10 -0.08 22.83
N GLY A 582 -19.23 -0.93 21.86
CA GLY A 582 -18.31 -1.02 20.73
C GLY A 582 -17.95 -2.44 20.32
N ASP A 583 -18.05 -2.65 19.04
CA ASP A 583 -17.44 -3.77 18.34
C ASP A 583 -16.02 -3.32 17.99
N TRP A 584 -15.05 -3.64 18.85
CA TRP A 584 -13.69 -3.12 18.76
C TRP A 584 -12.86 -3.92 17.77
N ASN A 585 -12.56 -3.31 16.62
CA ASN A 585 -11.70 -3.86 15.60
C ASN A 585 -10.43 -3.02 15.50
N TYR A 586 -9.30 -3.65 15.77
CA TYR A 586 -7.99 -3.00 15.65
C TYR A 586 -7.74 -2.56 14.21
N PHE A 587 -7.07 -1.43 14.01
CA PHE A 587 -6.90 -0.77 12.70
C PHE A 587 -8.20 -0.36 11.97
N GLN A 588 -9.34 -0.41 12.64
CA GLN A 588 -10.59 0.10 12.10
C GLN A 588 -11.15 1.25 12.95
N ASN A 589 -11.46 0.95 14.21
CA ASN A 589 -12.06 1.95 15.10
C ASN A 589 -11.25 2.22 16.36
N TRP A 590 -10.13 1.57 16.57
CA TRP A 590 -9.17 1.89 17.62
C TRP A 590 -7.76 1.40 17.32
N THR A 591 -6.78 2.08 17.92
CA THR A 591 -5.36 1.69 17.90
C THR A 591 -4.68 2.19 19.17
N ILE A 592 -3.49 1.65 19.43
CA ILE A 592 -2.57 2.14 20.45
C ILE A 592 -1.23 2.48 19.82
N ALA A 593 -0.63 3.59 20.20
CA ALA A 593 0.66 4.05 19.73
C ALA A 593 1.57 4.42 20.90
N VAL A 594 2.88 4.30 20.68
CA VAL A 594 3.93 4.73 21.61
C VAL A 594 4.68 5.91 20.99
N THR A 595 5.17 6.83 21.80
CA THR A 595 6.03 7.93 21.33
C THR A 595 7.48 7.75 21.78
N ASP A 596 8.40 8.16 20.90
CA ASP A 596 9.83 8.32 21.18
C ASP A 596 10.22 9.82 21.28
N GLY A 597 9.24 10.70 21.45
CA GLY A 597 9.40 12.15 21.44
C GLY A 597 9.48 12.78 20.05
N ARG A 598 9.43 11.96 18.97
CA ARG A 598 9.43 12.43 17.58
C ARG A 598 8.08 12.23 16.89
N GLY A 599 7.10 11.74 17.62
CA GLY A 599 5.75 11.43 17.20
C GLY A 599 5.30 10.06 17.67
N TYR A 600 4.10 9.68 17.27
CA TYR A 600 3.51 8.41 17.69
C TYR A 600 3.74 7.34 16.63
N LEU A 601 4.16 6.16 17.08
CA LEU A 601 4.28 4.93 16.28
C LEU A 601 3.17 3.97 16.72
N THR A 602 2.25 3.66 15.83
CA THR A 602 1.20 2.69 16.12
C THR A 602 1.79 1.29 16.27
N LEU A 603 1.41 0.61 17.34
CA LEU A 603 1.79 -0.78 17.61
C LEU A 603 0.79 -1.72 16.93
N ASP A 604 1.23 -2.88 16.48
CA ASP A 604 0.33 -3.87 15.88
C ASP A 604 -0.08 -4.93 16.88
N PHE A 605 -1.30 -4.78 17.41
CA PHE A 605 -1.95 -5.76 18.27
C PHE A 605 -3.18 -6.41 17.60
N SER A 606 -3.27 -6.38 16.28
CA SER A 606 -4.38 -6.94 15.51
C SER A 606 -4.55 -8.45 15.68
N ASP A 607 -3.48 -9.17 16.06
CA ASP A 607 -3.51 -10.61 16.37
C ASP A 607 -4.08 -10.96 17.76
N ARG A 608 -4.27 -9.94 18.62
CA ARG A 608 -4.74 -10.13 19.98
C ARG A 608 -6.24 -10.30 20.02
N LYS A 609 -6.71 -11.17 20.92
CA LYS A 609 -8.14 -11.47 21.06
C LYS A 609 -8.67 -10.94 22.38
N TRP A 610 -9.87 -10.39 22.34
CA TRP A 610 -10.60 -9.99 23.52
C TRP A 610 -11.03 -11.23 24.34
N GLU A 611 -10.74 -11.24 25.63
CA GLU A 611 -11.16 -12.29 26.56
C GLU A 611 -12.06 -11.68 27.64
N ALA A 612 -13.33 -12.06 27.68
CA ALA A 612 -14.32 -11.55 28.62
C ALA A 612 -14.37 -10.00 28.68
N GLY A 613 -14.31 -9.33 27.53
CA GLY A 613 -14.38 -7.87 27.40
C GLY A 613 -13.10 -7.14 27.80
N LYS A 614 -11.96 -7.83 27.93
CA LYS A 614 -10.66 -7.24 28.20
C LYS A 614 -9.57 -7.76 27.27
N LEU A 615 -8.55 -6.92 27.06
CA LEU A 615 -7.34 -7.23 26.34
C LEU A 615 -6.14 -6.94 27.25
N GLU A 616 -5.25 -7.91 27.43
CA GLU A 616 -4.06 -7.78 28.26
C GLU A 616 -2.82 -7.72 27.39
N LEU A 617 -2.00 -6.69 27.59
CA LEU A 617 -0.82 -6.37 26.78
C LEU A 617 0.38 -6.13 27.67
N ASP A 618 1.50 -6.82 27.36
CA ASP A 618 2.80 -6.46 27.91
C ASP A 618 3.43 -5.42 27.00
N ILE A 619 3.75 -4.26 27.55
CA ILE A 619 4.28 -3.11 26.82
C ILE A 619 5.54 -2.55 27.49
N MET A 620 6.30 -1.74 26.77
CA MET A 620 7.46 -1.03 27.30
C MET A 620 7.01 0.10 28.23
N PRO A 621 7.81 0.51 29.21
CA PRO A 621 7.60 1.79 29.90
C PRO A 621 7.67 2.96 28.92
N GLY A 622 6.85 3.98 29.09
CA GLY A 622 6.85 5.15 28.22
C GLY A 622 5.51 5.83 28.05
N ASP A 623 5.45 6.74 27.08
CA ASP A 623 4.26 7.54 26.80
C ASP A 623 3.47 6.92 25.63
N TYR A 624 2.18 6.77 25.84
CA TYR A 624 1.26 6.08 24.94
C TYR A 624 0.06 6.93 24.58
N ARG A 625 -0.50 6.62 23.42
CA ARG A 625 -1.77 7.18 22.94
C ARG A 625 -2.70 6.07 22.49
N ILE A 626 -3.93 6.07 22.97
CA ILE A 626 -5.01 5.29 22.40
C ILE A 626 -5.88 6.22 21.56
N LEU A 627 -6.17 5.79 20.33
CA LEU A 627 -7.11 6.46 19.44
C LEU A 627 -8.34 5.60 19.27
N THR A 628 -9.52 6.23 19.30
CA THR A 628 -10.77 5.60 18.88
C THR A 628 -11.47 6.51 17.88
N GLY A 629 -12.26 5.94 16.96
CA GLY A 629 -12.94 6.75 15.96
C GLY A 629 -14.11 6.05 15.27
N ASN A 630 -15.15 6.82 15.05
CA ASN A 630 -16.27 6.47 14.20
C ASN A 630 -16.15 7.21 12.87
N ARG A 631 -15.90 6.45 11.80
CA ARG A 631 -15.99 6.99 10.44
C ARG A 631 -17.46 7.03 10.02
N LEU A 632 -17.90 8.20 9.58
CA LEU A 632 -19.25 8.47 9.12
C LEU A 632 -19.41 8.20 7.60
N PRO A 633 -20.62 8.03 7.08
CA PRO A 633 -20.88 7.79 5.66
C PRO A 633 -20.32 8.85 4.70
N ASN A 634 -20.20 10.10 5.14
CA ASN A 634 -19.60 11.19 4.37
C ASN A 634 -18.07 11.19 4.40
N GLY A 635 -17.45 10.27 5.16
CA GLY A 635 -16.01 10.14 5.32
C GLY A 635 -15.43 10.85 6.54
N ASN A 636 -16.18 11.71 7.22
CA ASN A 636 -15.73 12.36 8.45
C ASN A 636 -15.51 11.34 9.57
N ILE A 637 -14.62 11.66 10.52
CA ILE A 637 -14.37 10.82 11.69
C ILE A 637 -14.66 11.63 12.94
N LEU A 638 -15.48 11.05 13.82
CA LEU A 638 -15.65 11.51 15.20
C LEU A 638 -14.70 10.68 16.06
N GLY A 639 -13.59 11.29 16.48
CA GLY A 639 -12.52 10.61 17.18
C GLY A 639 -12.42 10.98 18.65
N LYS A 640 -11.78 10.11 19.42
CA LYS A 640 -11.28 10.38 20.77
C LYS A 640 -9.83 9.95 20.87
N ARG A 641 -9.06 10.64 21.67
CA ARG A 641 -7.71 10.25 22.06
C ARG A 641 -7.59 10.19 23.59
N TYR A 642 -6.75 9.28 24.03
CA TYR A 642 -6.39 9.11 25.43
C TYR A 642 -4.88 8.95 25.53
N ASP A 643 -4.20 9.95 26.08
CA ASP A 643 -2.76 9.95 26.29
C ASP A 643 -2.45 9.52 27.72
N PHE A 644 -1.40 8.70 27.93
CA PHE A 644 -1.01 8.25 29.25
C PHE A 644 0.46 7.82 29.30
N HIS A 645 1.04 7.95 30.47
CA HIS A 645 2.35 7.42 30.78
C HIS A 645 2.23 6.10 31.56
N ILE A 646 3.16 5.17 31.36
CA ILE A 646 3.29 3.96 32.16
C ILE A 646 4.73 3.74 32.57
N GLU A 647 4.94 3.56 33.87
CA GLU A 647 6.24 3.30 34.46
C GLU A 647 6.61 1.80 34.36
N LYS A 648 7.92 1.51 34.59
CA LYS A 648 8.41 0.15 34.72
C LYS A 648 7.71 -0.58 35.86
N ASP A 649 7.35 -1.85 35.63
CA ASP A 649 6.63 -2.73 36.58
C ASP A 649 5.22 -2.23 36.96
N GLU A 650 4.71 -1.22 36.26
CA GLU A 650 3.36 -0.69 36.47
C GLU A 650 2.30 -1.53 35.72
N THR A 651 1.10 -1.56 36.32
CA THR A 651 -0.10 -2.09 35.66
C THR A 651 -1.12 -0.97 35.52
N LYS A 652 -1.46 -0.64 34.25
CA LYS A 652 -2.45 0.39 33.93
C LYS A 652 -3.71 -0.21 33.37
N ARG A 653 -4.86 0.48 33.60
CA ARG A 653 -6.17 0.05 33.13
C ARG A 653 -6.82 1.18 32.36
N VAL A 654 -7.28 0.92 31.16
CA VAL A 654 -7.97 1.90 30.33
C VAL A 654 -9.25 1.29 29.80
N GLU A 655 -10.36 1.99 29.91
CA GLU A 655 -11.64 1.63 29.28
C GLU A 655 -11.78 2.43 27.98
N LEU A 656 -12.07 1.74 26.87
CA LEU A 656 -12.24 2.38 25.56
C LEU A 656 -13.57 3.15 25.54
N GLU A 657 -13.50 4.36 25.02
CA GLU A 657 -14.65 5.21 24.76
C GLU A 657 -14.80 5.48 23.28
N LEU A 658 -16.03 5.45 22.76
CA LEU A 658 -16.37 5.79 21.39
C LEU A 658 -17.36 6.95 21.36
N ARG A 659 -17.16 7.92 20.47
CA ARG A 659 -18.14 9.01 20.30
C ARG A 659 -19.42 8.48 19.68
N GLU A 660 -20.55 8.83 20.30
CA GLU A 660 -21.88 8.49 19.80
C GLU A 660 -22.24 9.35 18.58
N TYR A 661 -23.02 8.77 17.69
CA TYR A 661 -23.61 9.44 16.53
C TYR A 661 -24.95 8.77 16.20
N CYS A 662 -25.84 9.51 15.56
CA CYS A 662 -27.12 9.00 15.10
C CYS A 662 -27.10 8.82 13.58
N LEU A 663 -26.95 7.56 13.11
CA LEU A 663 -26.97 7.28 11.68
C LEU A 663 -28.32 7.58 11.02
N GLU A 664 -29.44 7.42 11.74
CA GLU A 664 -30.77 7.64 11.19
C GLU A 664 -30.99 9.10 10.75
N GLU A 665 -30.32 10.07 11.37
CA GLU A 665 -30.37 11.48 10.97
C GLU A 665 -29.71 11.73 9.60
N MET A 666 -28.90 10.78 9.13
CA MET A 666 -28.21 10.85 7.84
C MET A 666 -28.99 10.14 6.72
N PHE A 667 -30.10 9.46 7.01
CA PHE A 667 -30.85 8.73 6.00
C PHE A 667 -31.71 9.64 5.14
N ASN A 668 -31.54 9.49 3.82
CA ASN A 668 -32.39 10.13 2.81
C ASN A 668 -33.32 9.07 2.19
N ARG A 669 -34.61 9.16 2.49
CA ARG A 669 -35.61 8.19 1.97
C ARG A 669 -36.10 8.58 0.59
N HIS A 670 -35.71 7.80 -0.41
CA HIS A 670 -36.09 8.00 -1.79
C HIS A 670 -36.69 6.73 -2.40
N SER A 671 -37.79 6.88 -3.12
CA SER A 671 -38.36 5.77 -3.89
C SER A 671 -37.44 5.41 -5.05
N ILE A 672 -36.96 4.16 -5.10
CA ILE A 672 -36.14 3.61 -6.19
C ILE A 672 -37.00 2.77 -7.15
N PRO A 673 -36.54 2.47 -8.38
CA PRO A 673 -37.27 1.62 -9.32
C PRO A 673 -37.54 0.23 -8.77
N ASP A 674 -38.74 -0.26 -8.98
CA ASP A 674 -39.09 -1.65 -8.68
C ASP A 674 -38.65 -2.55 -9.85
N SER A 675 -37.37 -2.81 -9.93
CA SER A 675 -36.73 -3.52 -11.05
C SER A 675 -37.15 -4.97 -11.13
N LYS A 676 -37.27 -5.48 -12.36
CA LYS A 676 -37.55 -6.90 -12.63
C LYS A 676 -36.23 -7.66 -12.72
N LEU A 677 -35.93 -8.48 -11.74
CA LEU A 677 -34.76 -9.34 -11.70
C LEU A 677 -35.09 -10.75 -12.17
N THR A 678 -34.15 -11.44 -12.77
CA THR A 678 -34.30 -12.84 -13.21
C THR A 678 -33.54 -13.75 -12.26
N ASP A 679 -34.20 -14.78 -11.74
CA ASP A 679 -33.54 -15.80 -10.89
C ASP A 679 -32.77 -16.84 -11.73
N ARG A 680 -32.01 -17.73 -11.08
CA ARG A 680 -31.27 -18.81 -11.75
C ARG A 680 -32.16 -19.81 -12.53
N ALA A 681 -33.45 -19.86 -12.25
CA ALA A 681 -34.42 -20.70 -12.96
C ALA A 681 -35.09 -19.99 -14.13
N GLY A 682 -34.77 -18.70 -14.37
CA GLY A 682 -35.34 -17.88 -15.41
C GLY A 682 -36.65 -17.18 -15.06
N ASN A 683 -37.10 -17.25 -13.78
CA ASN A 683 -38.32 -16.58 -13.34
C ASN A 683 -38.04 -15.11 -13.06
N GLN A 684 -39.01 -14.25 -13.38
CA GLN A 684 -38.93 -12.83 -13.08
C GLN A 684 -39.54 -12.49 -11.72
N VAL A 685 -38.79 -11.73 -10.92
CA VAL A 685 -39.18 -11.28 -9.58
C VAL A 685 -38.98 -9.76 -9.49
N LEU A 686 -39.86 -9.04 -8.85
CA LEU A 686 -39.73 -7.61 -8.56
C LEU A 686 -38.88 -7.39 -7.30
N VAL A 687 -38.06 -6.35 -7.27
CA VAL A 687 -37.27 -5.98 -6.09
C VAL A 687 -38.15 -5.80 -4.86
N SER A 688 -39.31 -5.15 -5.00
CA SER A 688 -40.26 -4.95 -3.91
C SER A 688 -40.77 -6.24 -3.27
N LYS A 689 -40.74 -7.35 -4.02
CA LYS A 689 -41.13 -8.67 -3.48
C LYS A 689 -39.99 -9.39 -2.75
N LEU A 690 -38.76 -8.98 -3.03
CA LEU A 690 -37.57 -9.52 -2.39
C LEU A 690 -37.27 -8.78 -1.08
N THR A 691 -37.35 -7.46 -1.10
CA THR A 691 -37.09 -6.60 0.07
C THR A 691 -38.28 -6.53 1.07
N GLY A 692 -39.44 -6.95 0.68
CA GLY A 692 -40.66 -6.97 1.54
C GLY A 692 -41.13 -8.35 2.03
N LYS A 693 -40.38 -9.44 1.81
CA LYS A 693 -40.80 -10.82 2.09
C LYS A 693 -39.79 -11.69 2.84
N ILE A 694 -38.75 -11.14 3.44
CA ILE A 694 -37.70 -12.00 4.03
C ILE A 694 -38.06 -12.56 5.41
N SER A 695 -39.25 -12.35 5.92
CA SER A 695 -39.76 -13.12 7.07
C SER A 695 -40.98 -14.00 6.69
N GLY A 696 -40.70 -15.27 6.44
CA GLY A 696 -41.70 -16.31 6.53
C GLY A 696 -42.04 -16.56 8.00
N ASP A 697 -43.07 -15.95 8.44
CA ASP A 697 -43.91 -16.01 9.65
C ASP A 697 -43.97 -14.63 10.31
N ALA A 698 -45.18 -14.10 10.28
CA ALA A 698 -45.53 -12.82 10.87
C ALA A 698 -45.31 -12.79 12.38
N ALA A 699 -44.07 -12.65 12.81
CA ALA A 699 -43.75 -12.10 14.11
C ALA A 699 -43.36 -10.64 13.88
N LYS A 700 -44.23 -9.72 14.25
CA LYS A 700 -43.89 -8.30 14.44
C LYS A 700 -42.58 -8.24 15.14
N CYS A 701 -41.56 -7.62 14.49
CA CYS A 701 -40.40 -7.12 15.22
C CYS A 701 -40.94 -6.30 16.39
N GLU A 702 -40.56 -6.63 17.60
CA GLU A 702 -41.07 -6.01 18.83
C GLU A 702 -40.83 -4.49 18.88
N ASN A 703 -40.07 -3.93 17.95
CA ASN A 703 -39.70 -2.51 17.87
C ASN A 703 -40.26 -1.74 16.67
N GLY A 704 -41.11 -2.33 15.82
CA GLY A 704 -41.78 -1.59 14.76
C GLY A 704 -40.92 -1.15 13.59
N MET A 705 -39.69 -1.68 13.43
CA MET A 705 -38.79 -1.36 12.33
C MET A 705 -39.26 -1.99 11.01
N ALA A 706 -39.14 -1.24 9.93
CA ALA A 706 -39.43 -1.73 8.58
C ALA A 706 -38.38 -2.74 8.13
N GLU A 707 -38.79 -3.76 7.34
CA GLU A 707 -37.87 -4.76 6.79
C GLU A 707 -36.86 -4.10 5.84
N ARG A 708 -35.56 -4.32 6.05
CA ARG A 708 -34.46 -3.79 5.24
C ARG A 708 -33.83 -4.85 4.35
N GLY A 709 -33.30 -4.45 3.19
CA GLY A 709 -32.53 -5.27 2.29
C GLY A 709 -31.36 -4.51 1.70
N ILE A 710 -30.30 -5.21 1.33
CA ILE A 710 -29.12 -4.64 0.70
C ILE A 710 -29.01 -5.15 -0.73
N LEU A 711 -29.08 -4.25 -1.69
CA LEU A 711 -28.92 -4.53 -3.12
C LEU A 711 -27.49 -4.20 -3.54
N PHE A 712 -26.80 -5.14 -4.17
CA PHE A 712 -25.49 -4.95 -4.78
C PHE A 712 -25.61 -5.18 -6.29
N TRP A 713 -25.42 -4.12 -7.08
CA TRP A 713 -25.26 -4.23 -8.52
C TRP A 713 -23.77 -4.37 -8.80
N LEU A 714 -23.31 -5.56 -9.17
CA LEU A 714 -21.90 -5.94 -9.23
C LEU A 714 -21.42 -6.05 -10.69
N GLU A 715 -20.27 -5.47 -10.96
CA GLU A 715 -19.49 -5.72 -12.18
C GLU A 715 -18.23 -6.48 -11.77
N GLU A 716 -18.32 -7.79 -11.77
CA GLU A 716 -17.48 -8.74 -11.07
C GLU A 716 -16.03 -8.84 -11.56
N ASP A 717 -15.71 -8.34 -12.74
CA ASP A 717 -14.36 -8.34 -13.32
C ASP A 717 -13.61 -7.01 -13.10
N ARG A 718 -14.13 -6.14 -12.23
CA ARG A 718 -13.54 -4.84 -11.91
C ARG A 718 -13.02 -4.81 -10.49
N GLU A 719 -11.87 -4.14 -10.30
CA GLU A 719 -11.22 -3.96 -9.00
C GLU A 719 -12.18 -3.52 -7.88
N PRO A 720 -13.06 -2.50 -8.06
CA PRO A 720 -13.98 -2.08 -7.01
C PRO A 720 -14.90 -3.18 -6.50
N THR A 721 -15.36 -4.07 -7.38
CA THR A 721 -16.18 -5.21 -6.98
C THR A 721 -15.37 -6.28 -6.26
N VAL A 722 -14.14 -6.53 -6.68
CA VAL A 722 -13.24 -7.48 -6.00
C VAL A 722 -12.96 -7.00 -4.57
N HIS A 723 -12.73 -5.70 -4.37
CA HIS A 723 -12.52 -5.12 -3.05
C HIS A 723 -13.72 -5.30 -2.13
N ILE A 724 -14.93 -4.92 -2.56
CA ILE A 724 -16.12 -5.07 -1.69
C ILE A 724 -16.42 -6.53 -1.37
N LEU A 725 -16.20 -7.46 -2.30
CA LEU A 725 -16.36 -8.89 -2.04
C LEU A 725 -15.34 -9.41 -1.04
N ASN A 726 -14.11 -8.93 -1.08
CA ASN A 726 -13.07 -9.29 -0.10
C ASN A 726 -13.43 -8.78 1.29
N GLU A 727 -13.85 -7.51 1.43
CA GLU A 727 -14.31 -6.97 2.71
C GLU A 727 -15.51 -7.75 3.28
N ILE A 728 -16.48 -8.10 2.44
CA ILE A 728 -17.62 -8.94 2.86
C ILE A 728 -17.13 -10.28 3.43
N MET A 729 -16.11 -10.88 2.79
CA MET A 729 -15.54 -12.15 3.26
C MET A 729 -14.73 -11.98 4.55
N GLU A 730 -14.03 -10.88 4.73
CA GLU A 730 -13.31 -10.54 5.97
C GLU A 730 -14.27 -10.30 7.12
N LEU A 731 -15.42 -9.70 6.86
CA LEU A 731 -16.50 -9.44 7.82
C LEU A 731 -17.54 -10.57 7.87
N LYS A 732 -17.13 -11.79 7.53
CA LYS A 732 -18.01 -12.97 7.42
C LYS A 732 -19.00 -13.11 8.57
N GLU A 733 -18.54 -13.00 9.82
CA GLU A 733 -19.37 -13.20 11.01
C GLU A 733 -20.53 -12.19 11.13
N LYS A 734 -20.33 -10.95 10.66
CA LYS A 734 -21.36 -9.93 10.58
C LYS A 734 -22.33 -10.23 9.43
N TYR A 735 -21.80 -10.56 8.27
CA TYR A 735 -22.58 -10.82 7.07
C TYR A 735 -23.39 -12.12 7.14
N GLU A 736 -22.94 -13.16 7.88
CA GLU A 736 -23.71 -14.37 8.14
C GLU A 736 -25.06 -14.09 8.82
N LYS A 737 -25.12 -13.07 9.66
CA LYS A 737 -26.37 -12.69 10.38
C LYS A 737 -27.42 -12.09 9.44
N ILE A 738 -26.98 -11.41 8.38
CA ILE A 738 -27.84 -10.65 7.46
C ILE A 738 -27.82 -11.18 6.02
N GLN A 739 -27.16 -12.31 5.74
CA GLN A 739 -26.95 -12.78 4.36
C GLN A 739 -28.26 -13.02 3.58
N LYS A 740 -29.37 -13.36 4.26
CA LYS A 740 -30.68 -13.54 3.63
C LYS A 740 -31.30 -12.25 3.08
N GLN A 741 -30.88 -11.11 3.64
CA GLN A 741 -31.31 -9.77 3.22
C GLN A 741 -30.41 -9.17 2.15
N ILE A 742 -29.37 -9.90 1.73
CA ILE A 742 -28.42 -9.44 0.71
C ILE A 742 -28.80 -10.02 -0.65
N ILE A 743 -28.85 -9.13 -1.65
CA ILE A 743 -29.21 -9.47 -3.02
C ILE A 743 -28.08 -9.01 -3.94
N PHE A 744 -27.35 -9.98 -4.51
CA PHE A 744 -26.38 -9.73 -5.58
C PHE A 744 -27.09 -9.71 -6.93
N ILE A 745 -26.98 -8.61 -7.65
CA ILE A 745 -27.54 -8.42 -8.98
C ILE A 745 -26.37 -8.42 -9.97
N LEU A 746 -26.31 -9.44 -10.80
CA LEU A 746 -25.25 -9.71 -11.76
C LEU A 746 -25.75 -9.50 -13.19
N ARG A 747 -24.84 -9.32 -14.16
CA ARG A 747 -25.22 -9.14 -15.57
C ARG A 747 -25.78 -10.43 -16.19
N SER A 748 -25.17 -11.57 -15.87
CA SER A 748 -25.55 -12.88 -16.43
C SER A 748 -24.98 -14.04 -15.62
N GLU A 749 -25.29 -15.26 -16.00
CA GLU A 749 -24.68 -16.47 -15.42
C GLU A 749 -23.16 -16.56 -15.64
N GLU A 750 -22.62 -15.88 -16.67
CA GLU A 750 -21.17 -15.85 -16.92
C GLU A 750 -20.42 -15.18 -15.78
N SER A 751 -21.06 -14.22 -15.10
CA SER A 751 -20.55 -13.53 -13.91
C SER A 751 -20.16 -14.50 -12.79
N LEU A 752 -20.85 -15.63 -12.70
CA LEU A 752 -20.56 -16.69 -11.71
C LEU A 752 -19.26 -17.47 -11.98
N LYS A 753 -18.51 -17.11 -13.01
CA LYS A 753 -17.15 -17.65 -13.26
C LYS A 753 -16.05 -16.88 -12.54
N ASN A 754 -16.37 -15.70 -12.00
CA ASN A 754 -15.41 -14.91 -11.25
C ASN A 754 -15.04 -15.63 -9.93
N ALA A 755 -13.75 -15.88 -9.71
CA ALA A 755 -13.27 -16.68 -8.59
C ALA A 755 -13.54 -16.03 -7.22
N THR A 756 -13.45 -14.70 -7.13
CA THR A 756 -13.71 -13.96 -5.88
C THR A 756 -15.20 -14.01 -5.52
N LEU A 757 -16.07 -13.82 -6.52
CA LEU A 757 -17.51 -13.94 -6.33
C LEU A 757 -17.93 -15.35 -5.91
N VAL A 758 -17.39 -16.38 -6.55
CA VAL A 758 -17.64 -17.78 -6.19
C VAL A 758 -17.23 -18.05 -4.75
N LYS A 759 -16.03 -17.63 -4.37
CA LYS A 759 -15.52 -17.79 -2.99
C LYS A 759 -16.41 -17.08 -1.96
N CYS A 760 -16.88 -15.87 -2.27
CA CYS A 760 -17.80 -15.13 -1.42
C CYS A 760 -19.13 -15.89 -1.22
N LEU A 761 -19.70 -16.41 -2.30
CA LEU A 761 -20.95 -17.17 -2.25
C LEU A 761 -20.81 -18.56 -1.59
N GLU A 762 -19.62 -19.16 -1.62
CA GLU A 762 -19.31 -20.39 -0.86
C GLU A 762 -19.24 -20.12 0.64
N LEU A 763 -18.71 -18.96 1.04
CA LEU A 763 -18.63 -18.55 2.45
C LEU A 763 -19.96 -18.07 3.01
N LEU A 764 -20.82 -17.47 2.17
CA LEU A 764 -22.11 -16.88 2.52
C LEU A 764 -23.22 -17.42 1.59
N PRO A 765 -23.59 -18.70 1.73
CA PRO A 765 -24.41 -19.41 0.75
C PRO A 765 -25.89 -18.98 0.70
N GLU A 766 -26.37 -18.22 1.68
CA GLU A 766 -27.75 -17.72 1.71
C GLU A 766 -27.94 -16.36 1.05
N ILE A 767 -26.84 -15.74 0.52
CA ILE A 767 -26.93 -14.54 -0.31
C ILE A 767 -27.71 -14.87 -1.57
N GLN A 768 -28.71 -14.04 -1.87
CA GLN A 768 -29.57 -14.22 -3.02
C GLN A 768 -28.91 -13.67 -4.29
N VAL A 769 -28.92 -14.43 -5.39
CA VAL A 769 -28.31 -14.03 -6.65
C VAL A 769 -29.39 -13.93 -7.73
N TYR A 770 -29.42 -12.78 -8.41
CA TYR A 770 -30.32 -12.47 -9.52
C TYR A 770 -29.54 -11.87 -10.68
N PHE A 771 -30.16 -11.86 -11.87
CA PHE A 771 -29.59 -11.32 -13.10
C PHE A 771 -30.41 -10.14 -13.62
N HIS A 772 -29.72 -9.15 -14.16
CA HIS A 772 -30.31 -7.96 -14.78
C HIS A 772 -29.34 -7.34 -15.78
N ASP A 773 -29.83 -6.73 -16.86
CA ASP A 773 -29.00 -6.05 -17.86
C ASP A 773 -28.43 -4.70 -17.41
N PHE A 774 -28.74 -4.30 -16.17
CA PHE A 774 -28.40 -3.03 -15.50
C PHE A 774 -29.08 -1.79 -16.07
N GLY A 775 -29.11 -1.58 -17.36
CA GLY A 775 -29.85 -0.60 -18.11
C GLY A 775 -30.29 0.66 -17.35
N LYS A 776 -31.49 1.13 -17.67
CA LYS A 776 -32.10 2.34 -17.09
C LYS A 776 -32.42 2.20 -15.58
N ASP A 777 -32.66 1.00 -15.10
CA ASP A 777 -33.12 0.78 -13.73
C ASP A 777 -31.96 1.05 -12.74
N LYS A 778 -30.75 0.55 -13.02
CA LYS A 778 -29.56 0.82 -12.23
C LYS A 778 -29.23 2.33 -12.25
N GLU A 779 -29.25 2.93 -13.44
CA GLU A 779 -29.00 4.37 -13.60
C GLU A 779 -30.01 5.21 -12.81
N MET A 780 -31.30 4.86 -12.87
CA MET A 780 -32.36 5.57 -12.16
C MET A 780 -32.26 5.39 -10.64
N THR A 781 -31.88 4.19 -10.17
CA THR A 781 -31.61 3.93 -8.75
C THR A 781 -30.51 4.85 -8.25
N ALA A 782 -29.37 4.89 -8.93
CA ALA A 782 -28.26 5.75 -8.56
C ALA A 782 -28.64 7.24 -8.57
N ARG A 783 -29.33 7.71 -9.62
CA ARG A 783 -29.76 9.12 -9.73
C ARG A 783 -30.73 9.53 -8.62
N ARG A 784 -31.69 8.66 -8.26
CA ARG A 784 -32.65 8.96 -7.18
C ARG A 784 -32.00 8.95 -5.80
N MET A 785 -30.95 8.17 -5.66
CA MET A 785 -30.15 8.12 -4.41
C MET A 785 -29.02 9.15 -4.41
N TYR A 786 -28.93 10.03 -5.42
CA TYR A 786 -27.92 11.09 -5.56
C TYR A 786 -26.47 10.58 -5.59
N VAL A 787 -26.25 9.36 -6.09
CA VAL A 787 -24.92 8.81 -6.31
C VAL A 787 -24.60 8.70 -7.81
N ASP A 788 -23.33 8.48 -8.14
CA ASP A 788 -22.87 8.42 -9.52
C ASP A 788 -23.44 7.21 -10.27
N SER A 789 -24.26 7.48 -11.28
CA SER A 789 -24.90 6.43 -12.07
C SER A 789 -23.94 5.71 -13.03
N GLY A 790 -22.73 6.24 -13.25
CA GLY A 790 -21.70 5.62 -14.09
C GLY A 790 -20.83 4.60 -13.34
N LYS A 791 -20.91 4.55 -12.01
CA LYS A 791 -20.03 3.70 -11.19
C LYS A 791 -20.69 2.40 -10.73
N LEU A 792 -19.87 1.38 -10.60
CA LEU A 792 -20.18 0.07 -10.00
C LEU A 792 -19.02 -0.33 -9.05
N PRO A 793 -19.28 -1.14 -8.02
CA PRO A 793 -20.59 -1.62 -7.61
C PRO A 793 -21.52 -0.49 -7.17
N LEU A 794 -22.83 -0.63 -7.43
CA LEU A 794 -23.84 0.23 -6.83
C LEU A 794 -24.46 -0.55 -5.66
N MET A 795 -24.33 -0.04 -4.47
CA MET A 795 -24.87 -0.63 -3.24
C MET A 795 -26.01 0.25 -2.75
N THR A 796 -27.14 -0.35 -2.41
CA THR A 796 -28.31 0.41 -1.94
C THR A 796 -28.97 -0.34 -0.80
N ILE A 797 -29.13 0.31 0.35
CA ILE A 797 -29.94 -0.20 1.44
C ILE A 797 -31.36 0.29 1.24
N THR A 798 -32.30 -0.63 1.26
CA THR A 798 -33.73 -0.36 1.09
C THR A 798 -34.50 -0.68 2.37
N GLU A 799 -35.56 0.09 2.61
CA GLU A 799 -36.48 -0.09 3.70
C GLU A 799 -37.91 -0.30 3.11
N GLY A 800 -38.65 -1.31 3.56
CA GLY A 800 -39.97 -1.59 3.01
C GLY A 800 -39.98 -1.85 1.50
N GLN A 801 -40.98 -1.35 0.80
CA GLN A 801 -41.13 -1.56 -0.64
C GLN A 801 -40.37 -0.50 -1.45
N CYS A 802 -39.11 -0.81 -1.83
CA CYS A 802 -38.30 0.06 -2.72
C CYS A 802 -38.13 1.50 -2.22
N GLN A 803 -38.00 1.71 -0.91
CA GLN A 803 -37.49 2.95 -0.33
C GLN A 803 -36.00 2.81 -0.09
N GLY A 804 -35.19 3.47 -0.90
CA GLY A 804 -33.74 3.55 -0.64
C GLY A 804 -33.48 4.52 0.52
N ILE A 805 -32.71 4.09 1.51
CA ILE A 805 -32.32 4.90 2.66
C ILE A 805 -30.85 5.31 2.61
N PHE A 806 -30.01 4.51 1.97
CA PHE A 806 -28.61 4.77 1.73
C PHE A 806 -28.19 4.19 0.39
N ALA A 807 -27.26 4.82 -0.29
CA ALA A 807 -26.57 4.26 -1.44
C ALA A 807 -25.13 4.72 -1.54
N ALA A 808 -24.27 3.85 -2.09
CA ALA A 808 -22.91 4.17 -2.49
C ALA A 808 -22.65 3.60 -3.89
N ALA A 809 -21.89 4.33 -4.70
CA ALA A 809 -21.51 3.93 -6.05
C ALA A 809 -19.98 3.94 -6.19
N GLY A 810 -19.42 2.84 -6.68
CA GLY A 810 -17.99 2.54 -6.61
C GLY A 810 -17.62 1.95 -5.27
N TYR A 811 -16.31 1.76 -5.07
CA TYR A 811 -15.79 1.19 -3.83
C TYR A 811 -15.07 2.25 -3.01
N SER A 812 -15.21 2.14 -1.70
CA SER A 812 -14.39 2.78 -0.69
C SER A 812 -14.19 1.78 0.45
N VAL A 813 -12.98 1.66 0.98
CA VAL A 813 -12.66 0.74 2.08
C VAL A 813 -13.47 1.05 3.32
N GLY A 814 -13.88 0.00 4.04
CA GLY A 814 -14.82 0.10 5.15
C GLY A 814 -16.29 0.18 4.72
N MET A 815 -16.56 0.15 3.40
CA MET A 815 -17.93 0.22 2.89
C MET A 815 -18.77 -1.00 3.32
N ALA A 816 -18.18 -2.19 3.34
CA ALA A 816 -18.89 -3.37 3.80
C ALA A 816 -19.28 -3.25 5.27
N ASP A 817 -18.41 -2.76 6.14
CA ASP A 817 -18.75 -2.50 7.54
C ASP A 817 -19.82 -1.42 7.67
N MET A 818 -19.69 -0.33 6.92
CA MET A 818 -20.66 0.75 6.90
C MET A 818 -22.07 0.29 6.49
N LEU A 819 -22.16 -0.59 5.48
CA LEU A 819 -23.44 -1.16 5.04
C LEU A 819 -24.09 -1.97 6.16
N VAL A 820 -23.35 -2.79 6.91
CA VAL A 820 -23.88 -3.54 8.05
C VAL A 820 -24.36 -2.58 9.13
N ARG A 821 -23.57 -1.60 9.50
CA ARG A 821 -23.91 -0.59 10.54
C ARG A 821 -25.18 0.19 10.18
N ILE A 822 -25.32 0.63 8.92
CA ILE A 822 -26.54 1.33 8.44
C ILE A 822 -27.74 0.37 8.37
N PHE A 823 -27.49 -0.88 8.01
CA PHE A 823 -28.54 -1.89 7.95
C PHE A 823 -29.12 -2.22 9.34
N GLU A 824 -28.28 -2.23 10.37
CA GLU A 824 -28.64 -2.54 11.76
C GLU A 824 -29.15 -1.31 12.55
N ALA A 825 -28.84 -0.07 12.10
CA ALA A 825 -29.30 1.17 12.73
C ALA A 825 -30.79 1.40 12.52
#